data_9fd450f25731532372add062d7f42831
#
_entry.id   9fd450f25731532372add062d7f42831
#
_cell.length_a   1.000
_cell.length_b   1.000
_cell.length_c   1.000
_cell.angle_alpha   90.00
_cell.angle_beta   90.00
_cell.angle_gamma   90.00
#
_symmetry.space_group_name_H-M   'P 1'
#
loop_
_entity.id
_entity.type
_entity.pdbx_description
1 polymer ?
#
loop_
_entity_poly.entity_id
_entity_poly.type
_entity_poly.pdbx_seq_one_letter_code
_entity_poly.pdbx_strand_id
1 'polypeptide(L)'
;MAKIIGIDLGTTNSCVAVMEGGKPRVIENSEGDRTTPSIVAFTADNEVVVGQVAKRQAITNPANTLYAVKRLIGRKFEDEVVQRDVKMVPYRITKAKNGDAWVEAKGKSMAPPEISARVLQKMKKTAEDYLGEEVTEAVITVPAYFNDSQRQATKDAGRIAGLEVKRIINEPTAAALAFGMDKREGDRKIAVYDLGGGTFDISIIEIAEVDKEHQFEVLSTNGDTFLGGEDFDKRIIDYLVDEFKRDNGVDLHKDPLALQRLKDAAEKAKIELSSSQQTEVNLPYITADASGPKHLNIKLTRAKLESLVEDLIARTVEPCKIALKDAGLKASEIDDVILVGGQTRMPKVQEAVKDFFGREPRKDVNPDEAVAIGAAIQGGVLGGEVKDVLLLDVTPLSLGIETMGGVMTKLIQKNTTIPTKASQVFSTADDNQTAVTVHVLQGEREMASGNKSLGRFDLSDIPPAPRGMPQIEVTFDIDANGILHVSAKDKATGKENKIVIKSSSGLSDTEIDRMVKDAEAHAEEDRKAHELVDARNRGDGLIHSVRKSMKEMGDKIPASDRDKIEAAIRDLESVVKSDDKDAIESKSQALAEASHKLAEHMYGQAGSQGAEAAGATEGAAESAAAGKDNVVDAEFEEVKENKGKK
;
A
#
# COMPACT_ATOMS: atom_id res chain seq x y z
N MET A 1 -8.30 8.24 -32.41
CA MET A 1 -8.19 8.42 -30.94
C MET A 1 -6.72 8.28 -30.61
N ALA A 2 -6.22 9.08 -29.66
CA ALA A 2 -4.84 8.93 -29.21
C ALA A 2 -4.63 7.50 -28.67
N LYS A 3 -3.50 6.89 -28.98
CA LYS A 3 -3.17 5.54 -28.48
C LYS A 3 -2.74 5.64 -27.02
N ILE A 4 -3.32 4.79 -26.17
CA ILE A 4 -2.94 4.64 -24.78
C ILE A 4 -1.94 3.48 -24.70
N ILE A 5 -0.71 3.78 -24.28
CA ILE A 5 0.32 2.74 -24.13
C ILE A 5 0.26 2.12 -22.72
N GLY A 6 0.61 0.84 -22.64
CA GLY A 6 0.81 0.14 -21.36
C GLY A 6 2.28 0.05 -21.02
N ILE A 7 2.67 0.49 -19.84
CA ILE A 7 4.05 0.47 -19.38
C ILE A 7 4.17 -0.34 -18.09
N ASP A 8 5.01 -1.37 -18.14
CA ASP A 8 5.58 -1.99 -16.95
C ASP A 8 6.83 -1.20 -16.55
N LEU A 9 6.74 -0.44 -15.48
CA LEU A 9 7.87 0.28 -14.90
C LEU A 9 8.56 -0.61 -13.84
N GLY A 10 9.33 -1.58 -14.29
CA GLY A 10 9.98 -2.56 -13.41
C GLY A 10 11.20 -2.01 -12.67
N THR A 11 11.56 -2.65 -11.56
CA THR A 11 12.75 -2.29 -10.74
C THR A 11 14.05 -2.47 -11.53
N THR A 12 14.15 -3.55 -12.30
CA THR A 12 15.35 -3.92 -13.06
C THR A 12 15.18 -3.64 -14.55
N ASN A 13 14.04 -4.03 -15.13
CA ASN A 13 13.71 -3.82 -16.54
C ASN A 13 12.31 -3.24 -16.67
N SER A 14 12.10 -2.40 -17.66
CA SER A 14 10.80 -1.85 -18.07
C SER A 14 10.41 -2.35 -19.44
N CYS A 15 9.11 -2.43 -19.69
CA CYS A 15 8.55 -2.91 -20.95
C CYS A 15 7.39 -2.01 -21.37
N VAL A 16 7.22 -1.82 -22.68
CA VAL A 16 6.10 -1.04 -23.24
C VAL A 16 5.34 -1.86 -24.27
N ALA A 17 4.02 -1.76 -24.23
CA ALA A 17 3.12 -2.42 -25.14
C ALA A 17 1.96 -1.51 -25.55
N VAL A 18 1.30 -1.83 -26.64
CA VAL A 18 0.14 -1.09 -27.18
C VAL A 18 -0.91 -2.06 -27.71
N MET A 19 -2.16 -1.65 -27.73
CA MET A 19 -3.21 -2.36 -28.47
C MET A 19 -3.14 -2.03 -29.94
N GLU A 20 -3.07 -3.05 -30.79
CA GLU A 20 -3.04 -2.92 -32.25
C GLU A 20 -3.93 -4.00 -32.88
N GLY A 21 -4.95 -3.57 -33.61
CA GLY A 21 -5.90 -4.50 -34.23
C GLY A 21 -6.62 -5.43 -33.25
N GLY A 22 -6.91 -4.96 -32.03
CA GLY A 22 -7.58 -5.72 -30.99
C GLY A 22 -6.67 -6.73 -30.26
N LYS A 23 -5.35 -6.67 -30.48
CA LYS A 23 -4.37 -7.54 -29.81
C LYS A 23 -3.28 -6.70 -29.14
N PRO A 24 -2.80 -7.10 -27.96
CA PRO A 24 -1.65 -6.42 -27.35
C PRO A 24 -0.36 -6.77 -28.10
N ARG A 25 0.49 -5.79 -28.28
CA ARG A 25 1.79 -5.93 -28.90
C ARG A 25 2.86 -5.24 -28.07
N VAL A 26 3.90 -5.99 -27.69
CA VAL A 26 5.10 -5.45 -27.05
C VAL A 26 5.96 -4.79 -28.12
N ILE A 27 6.47 -3.59 -27.82
CA ILE A 27 7.26 -2.76 -28.72
C ILE A 27 8.74 -2.97 -28.42
N GLU A 28 9.53 -3.26 -29.46
CA GLU A 28 10.98 -3.34 -29.37
C GLU A 28 11.59 -1.94 -29.29
N ASN A 29 12.61 -1.77 -28.46
CA ASN A 29 13.32 -0.52 -28.31
C ASN A 29 14.31 -0.29 -29.48
N SER A 30 15.00 0.85 -29.47
CA SER A 30 15.98 1.21 -30.53
C SER A 30 17.18 0.26 -30.59
N GLU A 31 17.40 -0.54 -29.57
CA GLU A 31 18.46 -1.56 -29.49
C GLU A 31 17.98 -2.94 -30.00
N GLY A 32 16.69 -3.09 -30.32
CA GLY A 32 16.07 -4.33 -30.79
C GLY A 32 15.62 -5.25 -29.65
N ASP A 33 15.64 -4.77 -28.42
CA ASP A 33 15.22 -5.53 -27.23
C ASP A 33 13.75 -5.21 -26.88
N ARG A 34 13.02 -6.20 -26.38
CA ARG A 34 11.62 -6.05 -25.95
C ARG A 34 11.47 -5.51 -24.53
N THR A 35 12.57 -5.52 -23.79
CA THR A 35 12.68 -4.89 -22.46
C THR A 35 13.83 -3.91 -22.42
N THR A 36 13.71 -2.90 -21.58
CA THR A 36 14.73 -1.85 -21.42
C THR A 36 15.19 -1.83 -19.96
N PRO A 37 16.50 -1.95 -19.66
CA PRO A 37 16.99 -1.79 -18.31
C PRO A 37 16.53 -0.48 -17.66
N SER A 38 15.99 -0.54 -16.46
CA SER A 38 15.55 0.63 -15.66
C SER A 38 16.75 1.34 -15.05
N ILE A 39 17.71 1.72 -15.89
CA ILE A 39 19.01 2.30 -15.51
C ILE A 39 19.17 3.63 -16.20
N VAL A 40 19.61 4.64 -15.44
CA VAL A 40 19.87 6.00 -15.90
C VAL A 40 21.30 6.37 -15.55
N ALA A 41 22.10 6.78 -16.51
CA ALA A 41 23.47 7.23 -16.28
C ALA A 41 23.69 8.68 -16.76
N PHE A 42 24.50 9.41 -15.99
CA PHE A 42 24.93 10.77 -16.29
C PHE A 42 26.39 10.74 -16.75
N THR A 43 26.61 11.01 -18.02
CA THR A 43 27.93 10.91 -18.66
C THR A 43 28.88 12.05 -18.26
N ALA A 44 30.15 11.93 -18.63
CA ALA A 44 31.14 13.00 -18.40
C ALA A 44 30.72 14.32 -19.06
N ASP A 45 30.09 14.24 -20.23
CA ASP A 45 29.64 15.38 -21.03
C ASP A 45 28.26 15.93 -20.61
N ASN A 46 27.77 15.52 -19.42
CA ASN A 46 26.45 15.86 -18.87
C ASN A 46 25.26 15.37 -19.72
N GLU A 47 25.44 14.41 -20.58
CA GLU A 47 24.34 13.72 -21.24
C GLU A 47 23.67 12.74 -20.27
N VAL A 48 22.36 12.53 -20.46
CA VAL A 48 21.58 11.53 -19.72
C VAL A 48 21.27 10.39 -20.68
N VAL A 49 21.75 9.21 -20.35
CA VAL A 49 21.49 7.99 -21.12
C VAL A 49 20.67 7.00 -20.29
N VAL A 50 19.81 6.24 -20.96
CA VAL A 50 18.85 5.33 -20.31
C VAL A 50 18.92 3.95 -20.99
N GLY A 51 18.67 2.91 -20.20
CA GLY A 51 18.57 1.54 -20.70
C GLY A 51 19.91 0.87 -20.87
N GLN A 52 20.09 0.13 -21.95
CA GLN A 52 21.28 -0.69 -22.21
C GLN A 52 22.56 0.13 -22.31
N VAL A 53 22.47 1.35 -22.88
CA VAL A 53 23.60 2.27 -22.95
C VAL A 53 24.06 2.70 -21.56
N ALA A 54 23.12 3.00 -20.67
CA ALA A 54 23.42 3.32 -19.26
C ALA A 54 24.00 2.11 -18.52
N LYS A 55 23.46 0.91 -18.74
CA LYS A 55 23.97 -0.34 -18.13
C LYS A 55 25.44 -0.58 -18.49
N ARG A 56 25.82 -0.34 -19.74
CA ARG A 56 27.24 -0.48 -20.19
C ARG A 56 28.19 0.49 -19.50
N GLN A 57 27.71 1.66 -19.08
CA GLN A 57 28.52 2.65 -18.37
C GLN A 57 28.70 2.37 -16.87
N ALA A 58 27.88 1.49 -16.30
CA ALA A 58 27.94 1.18 -14.87
C ALA A 58 29.34 0.74 -14.41
N ILE A 59 30.10 0.10 -15.28
CA ILE A 59 31.47 -0.37 -15.03
C ILE A 59 32.45 0.79 -14.83
N THR A 60 32.37 1.81 -15.67
CA THR A 60 33.32 2.94 -15.70
C THR A 60 32.81 4.18 -14.96
N ASN A 61 31.51 4.25 -14.69
CA ASN A 61 30.84 5.39 -14.09
C ASN A 61 29.82 4.97 -13.01
N PRO A 62 30.21 4.14 -12.03
CA PRO A 62 29.25 3.55 -11.07
C PRO A 62 28.58 4.59 -10.17
N ALA A 63 29.30 5.65 -9.75
CA ALA A 63 28.76 6.69 -8.88
C ALA A 63 27.68 7.58 -9.54
N ASN A 64 27.59 7.59 -10.87
CA ASN A 64 26.63 8.39 -11.63
C ASN A 64 25.70 7.52 -12.49
N THR A 65 25.64 6.21 -12.22
CA THR A 65 24.75 5.27 -12.86
C THR A 65 23.74 4.77 -11.84
N LEU A 66 22.50 5.19 -12.00
CA LEU A 66 21.40 4.97 -11.06
C LEU A 66 20.55 3.79 -11.54
N TYR A 67 20.31 2.83 -10.65
CA TYR A 67 19.48 1.65 -10.88
C TYR A 67 18.69 1.29 -9.61
N ALA A 68 17.71 0.43 -9.69
CA ALA A 68 16.83 0.02 -8.60
C ALA A 68 16.11 1.19 -7.90
N VAL A 69 15.98 2.35 -8.57
CA VAL A 69 15.42 3.58 -7.99
C VAL A 69 13.94 3.41 -7.61
N LYS A 70 13.22 2.47 -8.22
CA LYS A 70 11.85 2.11 -7.84
C LYS A 70 11.72 1.73 -6.37
N ARG A 71 12.75 1.16 -5.75
CA ARG A 71 12.78 0.84 -4.30
C ARG A 71 12.74 2.06 -3.41
N LEU A 72 13.17 3.23 -3.92
CA LEU A 72 13.24 4.50 -3.18
C LEU A 72 12.00 5.38 -3.40
N ILE A 73 11.18 5.08 -4.42
CA ILE A 73 10.06 5.92 -4.81
C ILE A 73 9.02 6.00 -3.68
N GLY A 74 8.63 7.22 -3.29
CA GLY A 74 7.66 7.47 -2.23
C GLY A 74 8.12 7.09 -0.81
N ARG A 75 9.42 6.86 -0.58
CA ARG A 75 9.98 6.44 0.72
C ARG A 75 10.72 7.55 1.44
N LYS A 76 10.78 7.42 2.78
CA LYS A 76 11.61 8.27 3.63
C LYS A 76 13.05 7.75 3.69
N PHE A 77 14.01 8.65 3.83
CA PHE A 77 15.43 8.28 3.95
C PHE A 77 15.69 7.34 5.13
N GLU A 78 14.97 7.54 6.25
CA GLU A 78 15.13 6.73 7.47
C GLU A 78 14.49 5.33 7.37
N ASP A 79 13.74 5.04 6.31
CA ASP A 79 13.11 3.73 6.13
C ASP A 79 14.19 2.63 6.10
N GLU A 80 13.95 1.52 6.78
CA GLU A 80 14.91 0.42 6.89
C GLU A 80 15.34 -0.12 5.52
N VAL A 81 14.38 -0.19 4.58
CA VAL A 81 14.61 -0.57 3.19
C VAL A 81 15.63 0.36 2.53
N VAL A 82 15.45 1.66 2.68
CA VAL A 82 16.37 2.68 2.13
C VAL A 82 17.74 2.58 2.77
N GLN A 83 17.82 2.36 4.09
CA GLN A 83 19.08 2.22 4.81
C GLN A 83 19.86 0.95 4.40
N ARG A 84 19.19 -0.08 3.91
CA ARG A 84 19.85 -1.25 3.28
C ARG A 84 20.40 -0.86 1.90
N ASP A 85 19.60 -0.20 1.07
CA ASP A 85 20.04 0.22 -0.27
C ASP A 85 21.24 1.18 -0.21
N VAL A 86 21.29 2.11 0.78
CA VAL A 86 22.46 2.99 1.03
C VAL A 86 23.78 2.20 1.14
N LYS A 87 23.74 0.98 1.67
CA LYS A 87 24.92 0.12 1.84
C LYS A 87 25.22 -0.76 0.62
N MET A 88 24.27 -0.89 -0.31
CA MET A 88 24.36 -1.84 -1.42
C MET A 88 24.71 -1.16 -2.76
N VAL A 89 24.29 0.09 -2.96
CA VAL A 89 24.48 0.78 -4.24
C VAL A 89 25.75 1.61 -4.25
N PRO A 90 26.42 1.77 -5.40
CA PRO A 90 27.64 2.57 -5.51
C PRO A 90 27.38 4.09 -5.61
N TYR A 91 26.17 4.51 -5.92
CA TYR A 91 25.76 5.92 -5.96
C TYR A 91 25.25 6.40 -4.60
N ARG A 92 25.17 7.70 -4.41
CA ARG A 92 24.72 8.26 -3.12
C ARG A 92 23.20 8.36 -3.05
N ILE A 93 22.65 7.88 -1.94
CA ILE A 93 21.28 8.16 -1.52
C ILE A 93 21.34 9.19 -0.40
N THR A 94 20.56 10.27 -0.50
CA THR A 94 20.59 11.43 0.38
C THR A 94 19.22 11.73 0.97
N LYS A 95 19.19 12.42 2.11
CA LYS A 95 17.97 12.87 2.76
C LYS A 95 17.56 14.24 2.22
N ALA A 96 16.39 14.35 1.63
CA ALA A 96 15.81 15.61 1.21
C ALA A 96 15.33 16.46 2.40
N LYS A 97 14.99 17.73 2.18
CA LYS A 97 14.50 18.63 3.24
C LYS A 97 13.20 18.17 3.88
N ASN A 98 12.34 17.50 3.12
CA ASN A 98 11.08 16.90 3.59
C ASN A 98 11.26 15.49 4.20
N GLY A 99 12.51 15.00 4.29
CA GLY A 99 12.85 13.69 4.82
C GLY A 99 12.80 12.55 3.80
N ASP A 100 12.43 12.79 2.55
CA ASP A 100 12.37 11.76 1.51
C ASP A 100 13.77 11.26 1.11
N ALA A 101 13.83 10.02 0.63
CA ALA A 101 15.03 9.45 0.02
C ALA A 101 15.22 10.04 -1.37
N TRP A 102 16.34 10.71 -1.60
CA TRP A 102 16.76 11.25 -2.89
C TRP A 102 18.06 10.58 -3.34
N VAL A 103 18.35 10.64 -4.63
CA VAL A 103 19.58 10.12 -5.22
C VAL A 103 20.47 11.26 -5.69
N GLU A 104 21.79 11.06 -5.68
CA GLU A 104 22.75 12.05 -6.15
C GLU A 104 23.60 11.50 -7.29
N ALA A 105 23.68 12.25 -8.38
CA ALA A 105 24.61 12.01 -9.47
C ALA A 105 25.17 13.34 -9.98
N LYS A 106 26.45 13.39 -10.34
CA LYS A 106 27.13 14.63 -10.79
C LYS A 106 26.96 15.81 -9.84
N GLY A 107 26.88 15.55 -8.52
CA GLY A 107 26.67 16.59 -7.51
C GLY A 107 25.27 17.22 -7.51
N LYS A 108 24.32 16.66 -8.26
CA LYS A 108 22.90 17.05 -8.26
C LYS A 108 22.08 16.04 -7.50
N SER A 109 21.30 16.53 -6.55
CA SER A 109 20.32 15.72 -5.81
C SER A 109 19.00 15.72 -6.56
N MET A 110 18.41 14.53 -6.79
CA MET A 110 17.23 14.32 -7.60
C MET A 110 16.25 13.40 -6.87
N ALA A 111 14.96 13.66 -7.03
CA ALA A 111 13.92 12.81 -6.50
C ALA A 111 13.78 11.51 -7.32
N PRO A 112 13.47 10.36 -6.71
CA PRO A 112 13.21 9.11 -7.43
C PRO A 112 12.21 9.23 -8.59
N PRO A 113 11.10 10.00 -8.50
CA PRO A 113 10.20 10.21 -9.62
C PRO A 113 10.87 10.87 -10.85
N GLU A 114 11.87 11.75 -10.65
CA GLU A 114 12.61 12.36 -11.76
C GLU A 114 13.43 11.32 -12.54
N ILE A 115 14.03 10.37 -11.84
CA ILE A 115 14.81 9.30 -12.46
C ILE A 115 13.87 8.29 -13.14
N SER A 116 12.78 7.91 -12.48
CA SER A 116 11.73 7.07 -13.07
C SER A 116 11.14 7.71 -14.34
N ALA A 117 10.97 9.04 -14.35
CA ALA A 117 10.50 9.77 -15.52
C ALA A 117 11.46 9.64 -16.70
N ARG A 118 12.79 9.54 -16.48
CA ARG A 118 13.75 9.29 -17.59
C ARG A 118 13.53 7.93 -18.24
N VAL A 119 13.22 6.91 -17.43
CA VAL A 119 12.87 5.59 -17.96
C VAL A 119 11.55 5.66 -18.73
N LEU A 120 10.53 6.32 -18.19
CA LEU A 120 9.24 6.51 -18.84
C LEU A 120 9.36 7.31 -20.15
N GLN A 121 10.24 8.33 -20.21
CA GLN A 121 10.55 9.06 -21.45
C GLN A 121 11.15 8.13 -22.52
N LYS A 122 12.01 7.19 -22.14
CA LYS A 122 12.54 6.17 -23.08
C LYS A 122 11.42 5.26 -23.56
N MET A 123 10.49 4.83 -22.67
CA MET A 123 9.33 4.02 -23.05
C MET A 123 8.40 4.78 -24.00
N LYS A 124 8.08 6.05 -23.69
CA LYS A 124 7.31 6.94 -24.53
C LYS A 124 7.95 7.06 -25.92
N LYS A 125 9.25 7.39 -25.97
CA LYS A 125 10.00 7.52 -27.23
C LYS A 125 9.99 6.23 -28.04
N THR A 126 10.17 5.08 -27.38
CA THR A 126 10.10 3.77 -28.03
C THR A 126 8.73 3.55 -28.69
N ALA A 127 7.64 3.93 -28.00
CA ALA A 127 6.30 3.83 -28.55
C ALA A 127 6.05 4.80 -29.71
N GLU A 128 6.50 6.05 -29.59
CA GLU A 128 6.40 7.08 -30.65
C GLU A 128 7.16 6.69 -31.93
N ASP A 129 8.38 6.15 -31.78
CA ASP A 129 9.19 5.70 -32.90
C ASP A 129 8.51 4.52 -33.63
N TYR A 130 7.84 3.65 -32.89
CA TYR A 130 7.09 2.53 -33.48
C TYR A 130 5.79 2.98 -34.15
N LEU A 131 5.00 3.81 -33.45
CA LEU A 131 3.68 4.25 -33.91
C LEU A 131 3.75 5.34 -35.02
N GLY A 132 4.84 6.09 -35.07
CA GLY A 132 5.01 7.23 -35.99
C GLY A 132 4.15 8.44 -35.62
N GLU A 133 3.62 8.47 -34.37
CA GLU A 133 2.79 9.56 -33.84
C GLU A 133 3.16 9.88 -32.39
N GLU A 134 2.78 11.06 -31.91
CA GLU A 134 2.99 11.47 -30.53
C GLU A 134 2.14 10.64 -29.58
N VAL A 135 2.74 10.20 -28.47
CA VAL A 135 2.07 9.45 -27.40
C VAL A 135 1.93 10.33 -26.18
N THR A 136 0.71 10.61 -25.77
CA THR A 136 0.41 11.49 -24.63
C THR A 136 -0.23 10.78 -23.45
N GLU A 137 -0.73 9.55 -23.62
CA GLU A 137 -1.50 8.84 -22.62
C GLU A 137 -0.90 7.45 -22.31
N ALA A 138 -0.90 7.07 -21.03
CA ALA A 138 -0.38 5.79 -20.60
C ALA A 138 -1.15 5.18 -19.43
N VAL A 139 -1.14 3.84 -19.35
CA VAL A 139 -1.38 3.05 -18.15
C VAL A 139 -0.02 2.59 -17.63
N ILE A 140 0.26 2.82 -16.34
CA ILE A 140 1.53 2.45 -15.71
C ILE A 140 1.25 1.47 -14.59
N THR A 141 2.09 0.46 -14.43
CA THR A 141 1.93 -0.57 -13.42
C THR A 141 2.74 -0.29 -12.15
N VAL A 142 2.23 -0.80 -11.03
CA VAL A 142 2.89 -0.76 -9.73
C VAL A 142 2.68 -2.09 -9.02
N PRO A 143 3.56 -2.50 -8.10
CA PRO A 143 3.29 -3.63 -7.20
C PRO A 143 1.98 -3.43 -6.44
N ALA A 144 1.27 -4.52 -6.16
CA ALA A 144 -0.05 -4.47 -5.51
C ALA A 144 0.01 -3.79 -4.12
N TYR A 145 1.12 -3.96 -3.41
CA TYR A 145 1.36 -3.38 -2.08
C TYR A 145 1.82 -1.92 -2.09
N PHE A 146 2.05 -1.32 -3.27
CA PHE A 146 2.39 0.11 -3.29
C PHE A 146 1.31 0.92 -2.61
N ASN A 147 1.74 1.73 -1.65
CA ASN A 147 0.88 2.66 -0.94
C ASN A 147 0.61 3.92 -1.77
N ASP A 148 -0.25 4.79 -1.25
CA ASP A 148 -0.64 6.03 -1.92
C ASP A 148 0.55 6.90 -2.34
N SER A 149 1.63 7.00 -1.51
CA SER A 149 2.84 7.74 -1.84
C SER A 149 3.49 7.24 -3.08
N GLN A 150 3.69 5.95 -3.10
CA GLN A 150 4.41 5.28 -4.16
C GLN A 150 3.59 5.33 -5.45
N ARG A 151 2.25 5.18 -5.36
CA ARG A 151 1.32 5.32 -6.48
C ARG A 151 1.30 6.76 -7.01
N GLN A 152 1.19 7.75 -6.13
CA GLN A 152 1.22 9.17 -6.51
C GLN A 152 2.57 9.55 -7.11
N ALA A 153 3.68 9.13 -6.49
CA ALA A 153 5.02 9.39 -7.00
C ALA A 153 5.27 8.75 -8.38
N THR A 154 4.68 7.57 -8.64
CA THR A 154 4.70 6.93 -9.95
C THR A 154 3.86 7.73 -10.97
N LYS A 155 2.70 8.22 -10.57
CA LYS A 155 1.85 9.11 -11.40
C LYS A 155 2.56 10.42 -11.73
N ASP A 156 3.27 11.00 -10.75
CA ASP A 156 4.07 12.21 -10.94
C ASP A 156 5.25 11.97 -11.89
N ALA A 157 5.91 10.80 -11.81
CA ALA A 157 6.93 10.40 -12.77
C ALA A 157 6.39 10.35 -14.21
N GLY A 158 5.17 9.82 -14.40
CA GLY A 158 4.48 9.85 -15.70
C GLY A 158 4.26 11.28 -16.21
N ARG A 159 3.78 12.18 -15.36
CA ARG A 159 3.59 13.59 -15.70
C ARG A 159 4.91 14.29 -16.07
N ILE A 160 5.99 14.05 -15.32
CA ILE A 160 7.33 14.57 -15.61
C ILE A 160 7.83 14.04 -16.96
N ALA A 161 7.46 12.80 -17.31
CA ALA A 161 7.79 12.21 -18.61
C ALA A 161 6.95 12.76 -19.78
N GLY A 162 5.97 13.62 -19.49
CA GLY A 162 5.04 14.16 -20.51
C GLY A 162 3.94 13.18 -20.90
N LEU A 163 3.51 12.33 -19.95
CA LEU A 163 2.41 11.39 -20.11
C LEU A 163 1.25 11.75 -19.17
N GLU A 164 0.04 11.78 -19.71
CA GLU A 164 -1.17 11.72 -18.92
C GLU A 164 -1.38 10.28 -18.45
N VAL A 165 -1.21 10.03 -17.15
CA VAL A 165 -1.41 8.69 -16.58
C VAL A 165 -2.90 8.48 -16.39
N LYS A 166 -3.51 7.75 -17.32
CA LYS A 166 -4.95 7.45 -17.31
C LYS A 166 -5.32 6.53 -16.17
N ARG A 167 -4.42 5.59 -15.83
CA ARG A 167 -4.61 4.66 -14.72
C ARG A 167 -3.27 4.15 -14.20
N ILE A 168 -3.19 3.97 -12.89
CA ILE A 168 -2.21 3.12 -12.23
C ILE A 168 -2.91 1.78 -11.97
N ILE A 169 -2.30 0.66 -12.37
CA ILE A 169 -2.85 -0.67 -12.14
C ILE A 169 -1.82 -1.57 -11.46
N ASN A 170 -2.29 -2.56 -10.72
CA ASN A 170 -1.41 -3.50 -10.05
C ASN A 170 -0.78 -4.49 -11.03
N GLU A 171 0.51 -4.75 -10.88
CA GLU A 171 1.26 -5.71 -11.68
C GLU A 171 0.61 -7.09 -11.76
N PRO A 172 0.16 -7.71 -10.63
CA PRO A 172 -0.47 -9.03 -10.70
C PRO A 172 -1.80 -9.02 -11.45
N THR A 173 -2.57 -7.94 -11.37
CA THR A 173 -3.82 -7.80 -12.13
C THR A 173 -3.53 -7.66 -13.62
N ALA A 174 -2.53 -6.86 -14.00
CA ALA A 174 -2.08 -6.76 -15.38
C ALA A 174 -1.62 -8.11 -15.92
N ALA A 175 -0.83 -8.86 -15.15
CA ALA A 175 -0.40 -10.20 -15.53
C ALA A 175 -1.59 -11.14 -15.77
N ALA A 176 -2.59 -11.14 -14.89
CA ALA A 176 -3.79 -11.95 -15.05
C ALA A 176 -4.52 -11.67 -16.37
N LEU A 177 -4.64 -10.40 -16.75
CA LEU A 177 -5.19 -10.01 -18.06
C LEU A 177 -4.38 -10.55 -19.23
N ALA A 178 -3.05 -10.47 -19.16
CA ALA A 178 -2.15 -10.94 -20.22
C ALA A 178 -2.29 -12.45 -20.48
N PHE A 179 -2.56 -13.24 -19.44
CA PHE A 179 -2.79 -14.67 -19.57
C PHE A 179 -4.21 -15.02 -20.06
N GLY A 180 -5.00 -14.01 -20.44
CA GLY A 180 -6.33 -14.19 -21.02
C GLY A 180 -7.33 -14.81 -20.01
N MET A 181 -7.16 -14.48 -18.74
CA MET A 181 -8.06 -14.96 -17.69
C MET A 181 -9.46 -14.38 -17.82
N ASP A 182 -9.58 -13.23 -18.49
CA ASP A 182 -10.82 -12.58 -18.89
C ASP A 182 -11.64 -13.36 -19.92
N LYS A 183 -11.07 -14.41 -20.56
CA LYS A 183 -11.71 -15.16 -21.65
C LYS A 183 -12.18 -16.54 -21.22
N ARG A 184 -12.11 -16.86 -19.95
CA ARG A 184 -12.48 -18.17 -19.43
C ARG A 184 -13.80 -18.09 -18.69
N GLU A 185 -14.74 -18.96 -19.01
CA GLU A 185 -16.03 -19.04 -18.36
C GLU A 185 -15.93 -19.44 -16.88
N GLY A 186 -16.79 -18.84 -16.06
CA GLY A 186 -16.98 -19.12 -14.65
C GLY A 186 -15.96 -18.46 -13.72
N ASP A 187 -16.31 -18.43 -12.44
CA ASP A 187 -15.47 -17.88 -11.37
C ASP A 187 -14.20 -18.69 -11.18
N ARG A 188 -13.08 -18.00 -10.96
CA ARG A 188 -11.74 -18.60 -10.78
C ARG A 188 -10.96 -17.92 -9.69
N LYS A 189 -10.12 -18.71 -9.03
CA LYS A 189 -9.13 -18.22 -8.07
C LYS A 189 -7.74 -18.52 -8.60
N ILE A 190 -6.93 -17.49 -8.78
CA ILE A 190 -5.60 -17.62 -9.35
C ILE A 190 -4.54 -17.09 -8.40
N ALA A 191 -3.35 -17.66 -8.47
CA ALA A 191 -2.17 -17.15 -7.81
C ALA A 191 -1.22 -16.56 -8.87
N VAL A 192 -0.79 -15.32 -8.66
CA VAL A 192 0.25 -14.68 -9.46
C VAL A 192 1.52 -14.67 -8.66
N TYR A 193 2.49 -15.49 -9.08
CA TYR A 193 3.80 -15.63 -8.48
C TYR A 193 4.78 -14.82 -9.31
N ASP A 194 5.18 -13.65 -8.80
CA ASP A 194 6.09 -12.73 -9.46
C ASP A 194 7.45 -12.72 -8.77
N LEU A 195 8.46 -13.28 -9.42
CA LEU A 195 9.84 -13.22 -8.95
C LEU A 195 10.66 -12.47 -9.99
N GLY A 196 10.80 -11.17 -9.74
CA GLY A 196 11.52 -10.23 -10.59
C GLY A 196 13.02 -10.16 -10.31
N GLY A 197 13.63 -9.07 -10.75
CA GLY A 197 15.07 -8.85 -10.53
C GLY A 197 15.42 -8.47 -9.09
N GLY A 198 14.52 -7.83 -8.37
CA GLY A 198 14.80 -7.31 -7.02
C GLY A 198 13.74 -7.55 -5.96
N THR A 199 12.55 -8.02 -6.35
CA THR A 199 11.42 -8.27 -5.46
C THR A 199 10.77 -9.61 -5.77
N PHE A 200 10.14 -10.18 -4.76
CA PHE A 200 9.24 -11.31 -4.85
C PHE A 200 7.85 -10.87 -4.40
N ASP A 201 6.83 -11.17 -5.19
CA ASP A 201 5.44 -10.85 -4.91
C ASP A 201 4.55 -12.06 -5.20
N ILE A 202 3.62 -12.31 -4.31
CA ILE A 202 2.55 -13.28 -4.49
C ILE A 202 1.21 -12.60 -4.29
N SER A 203 0.30 -12.74 -5.24
CA SER A 203 -1.04 -12.20 -5.15
C SER A 203 -2.08 -13.28 -5.44
N ILE A 204 -3.12 -13.31 -4.64
CA ILE A 204 -4.28 -14.17 -4.85
C ILE A 204 -5.39 -13.31 -5.43
N ILE A 205 -5.89 -13.71 -6.59
CA ILE A 205 -6.90 -12.96 -7.34
C ILE A 205 -8.12 -13.85 -7.52
N GLU A 206 -9.29 -13.29 -7.26
CA GLU A 206 -10.56 -13.85 -7.68
C GLU A 206 -11.01 -13.19 -8.99
N ILE A 207 -11.44 -14.02 -9.93
CA ILE A 207 -12.04 -13.58 -11.18
C ILE A 207 -13.47 -14.07 -11.14
N ALA A 208 -14.42 -13.16 -11.05
CA ALA A 208 -15.85 -13.45 -11.05
C ALA A 208 -16.49 -13.00 -12.37
N GLU A 209 -17.41 -13.80 -12.91
CA GLU A 209 -18.20 -13.43 -14.07
C GLU A 209 -19.52 -12.79 -13.60
N VAL A 210 -19.66 -11.47 -13.81
CA VAL A 210 -20.87 -10.69 -13.47
C VAL A 210 -21.40 -10.04 -14.73
N ASP A 211 -22.66 -10.34 -15.10
CA ASP A 211 -23.33 -9.78 -16.29
C ASP A 211 -22.54 -9.96 -17.62
N LYS A 212 -21.77 -11.05 -17.75
CA LYS A 212 -20.84 -11.36 -18.85
C LYS A 212 -19.58 -10.49 -18.90
N GLU A 213 -19.31 -9.72 -17.87
CA GLU A 213 -18.06 -9.01 -17.66
C GLU A 213 -17.25 -9.74 -16.59
N HIS A 214 -15.93 -9.75 -16.74
CA HIS A 214 -15.04 -10.37 -15.77
C HIS A 214 -14.51 -9.32 -14.79
N GLN A 215 -14.81 -9.52 -13.52
CA GLN A 215 -14.29 -8.71 -12.41
C GLN A 215 -13.04 -9.38 -11.85
N PHE A 216 -11.95 -8.61 -11.72
CA PHE A 216 -10.69 -9.04 -11.15
C PHE A 216 -10.52 -8.40 -9.77
N GLU A 217 -10.58 -9.20 -8.73
CA GLU A 217 -10.40 -8.74 -7.35
C GLU A 217 -9.13 -9.34 -6.75
N VAL A 218 -8.21 -8.51 -6.28
CA VAL A 218 -7.04 -8.96 -5.53
C VAL A 218 -7.47 -9.24 -4.08
N LEU A 219 -7.61 -10.52 -3.73
CA LEU A 219 -8.05 -10.93 -2.39
C LEU A 219 -6.96 -10.71 -1.34
N SER A 220 -5.71 -10.92 -1.71
CA SER A 220 -4.56 -10.74 -0.83
C SER A 220 -3.28 -10.59 -1.65
N THR A 221 -2.29 -9.97 -1.03
CA THR A 221 -0.93 -9.89 -1.57
C THR A 221 0.07 -9.98 -0.43
N ASN A 222 1.21 -10.59 -0.70
CA ASN A 222 2.36 -10.67 0.21
C ASN A 222 3.65 -10.76 -0.59
N GLY A 223 4.83 -10.59 0.04
CA GLY A 223 6.08 -10.63 -0.72
C GLY A 223 7.33 -10.39 0.11
N ASP A 224 8.45 -10.25 -0.58
CA ASP A 224 9.75 -9.89 -0.03
C ASP A 224 10.43 -8.87 -0.95
N THR A 225 10.55 -7.63 -0.50
CA THR A 225 11.12 -6.52 -1.26
C THR A 225 12.64 -6.60 -1.45
N PHE A 226 13.28 -7.59 -0.83
CA PHE A 226 14.72 -7.89 -0.93
C PHE A 226 14.97 -9.34 -1.34
N LEU A 227 14.17 -9.85 -2.25
CA LEU A 227 14.33 -11.18 -2.81
C LEU A 227 14.06 -11.14 -4.31
N GLY A 228 15.10 -11.26 -5.11
CA GLY A 228 14.97 -11.25 -6.57
C GLY A 228 16.22 -11.76 -7.26
N GLY A 229 16.22 -11.73 -8.59
CA GLY A 229 17.31 -12.23 -9.42
C GLY A 229 18.69 -11.69 -9.08
N GLU A 230 18.78 -10.44 -8.55
CA GLU A 230 20.05 -9.86 -8.11
C GLU A 230 20.66 -10.59 -6.90
N ASP A 231 19.82 -11.15 -6.01
CA ASP A 231 20.30 -11.96 -4.88
C ASP A 231 20.86 -13.30 -5.37
N PHE A 232 20.24 -13.88 -6.40
CA PHE A 232 20.74 -15.07 -7.07
C PHE A 232 22.08 -14.80 -7.76
N ASP A 233 22.21 -13.68 -8.45
CA ASP A 233 23.47 -13.25 -9.07
C ASP A 233 24.56 -13.08 -8.03
N LYS A 234 24.25 -12.48 -6.89
CA LYS A 234 25.20 -12.32 -5.78
C LYS A 234 25.73 -13.65 -5.27
N ARG A 235 24.90 -14.67 -5.13
CA ARG A 235 25.35 -16.02 -4.74
C ARG A 235 26.35 -16.59 -5.75
N ILE A 236 26.13 -16.36 -7.04
CA ILE A 236 27.08 -16.78 -8.08
C ILE A 236 28.37 -15.98 -7.97
N ILE A 237 28.29 -14.66 -7.80
CA ILE A 237 29.47 -13.78 -7.66
C ILE A 237 30.31 -14.24 -6.46
N ASP A 238 29.70 -14.41 -5.29
CA ASP A 238 30.40 -14.84 -4.08
C ASP A 238 31.10 -16.20 -4.31
N TYR A 239 30.41 -17.15 -4.94
CA TYR A 239 31.01 -18.43 -5.31
C TYR A 239 32.21 -18.29 -6.26
N LEU A 240 32.10 -17.47 -7.32
CA LEU A 240 33.18 -17.25 -8.28
C LEU A 240 34.40 -16.58 -7.63
N VAL A 241 34.16 -15.62 -6.72
CA VAL A 241 35.23 -14.93 -5.98
C VAL A 241 35.94 -15.88 -5.03
N ASP A 242 35.20 -16.73 -4.32
CA ASP A 242 35.78 -17.71 -3.38
C ASP A 242 36.62 -18.75 -4.13
N GLU A 243 36.14 -19.29 -5.25
CA GLU A 243 36.89 -20.21 -6.11
C GLU A 243 38.17 -19.55 -6.65
N PHE A 244 38.05 -18.31 -7.17
CA PHE A 244 39.22 -17.58 -7.67
C PHE A 244 40.25 -17.28 -6.58
N LYS A 245 39.78 -16.87 -5.39
CA LYS A 245 40.64 -16.63 -4.23
C LYS A 245 41.39 -17.88 -3.77
N ARG A 246 40.71 -19.03 -3.79
CA ARG A 246 41.32 -20.32 -3.46
C ARG A 246 42.48 -20.66 -4.42
N ASP A 247 42.26 -20.42 -5.72
CA ASP A 247 43.21 -20.83 -6.77
C ASP A 247 44.31 -19.79 -6.99
N ASN A 248 44.07 -18.51 -6.78
CA ASN A 248 44.99 -17.41 -7.11
C ASN A 248 45.43 -16.58 -5.89
N GLY A 249 44.85 -16.79 -4.72
CA GLY A 249 45.18 -16.01 -3.50
C GLY A 249 44.70 -14.57 -3.50
N VAL A 250 43.97 -14.13 -4.52
CA VAL A 250 43.50 -12.73 -4.71
C VAL A 250 42.01 -12.65 -4.44
N ASP A 251 41.60 -11.66 -3.64
CA ASP A 251 40.21 -11.40 -3.30
C ASP A 251 39.60 -10.33 -4.24
N LEU A 252 38.79 -10.75 -5.19
CA LEU A 252 38.16 -9.88 -6.18
C LEU A 252 37.10 -8.95 -5.60
N HIS A 253 36.61 -9.16 -4.37
CA HIS A 253 35.70 -8.19 -3.71
C HIS A 253 36.32 -6.80 -3.51
N LYS A 254 37.65 -6.73 -3.53
CA LYS A 254 38.41 -5.47 -3.37
C LYS A 254 38.63 -4.72 -4.68
N ASP A 255 38.25 -5.30 -5.80
CA ASP A 255 38.42 -4.74 -7.14
C ASP A 255 37.04 -4.39 -7.77
N PRO A 256 36.61 -3.12 -7.76
CA PRO A 256 35.32 -2.71 -8.29
C PRO A 256 35.10 -3.04 -9.77
N LEU A 257 36.17 -3.00 -10.60
CA LEU A 257 36.09 -3.36 -12.01
C LEU A 257 35.87 -4.86 -12.19
N ALA A 258 36.58 -5.66 -11.41
CA ALA A 258 36.38 -7.11 -11.41
C ALA A 258 34.97 -7.48 -10.95
N LEU A 259 34.47 -6.86 -9.86
CA LEU A 259 33.11 -7.11 -9.36
C LEU A 259 32.03 -6.80 -10.41
N GLN A 260 32.16 -5.70 -11.15
CA GLN A 260 31.17 -5.38 -12.18
C GLN A 260 31.19 -6.38 -13.33
N ARG A 261 32.40 -6.82 -13.76
CA ARG A 261 32.53 -7.88 -14.77
C ARG A 261 31.97 -9.22 -14.29
N LEU A 262 32.18 -9.54 -13.01
CA LEU A 262 31.58 -10.72 -12.38
C LEU A 262 30.05 -10.61 -12.32
N LYS A 263 29.48 -9.44 -12.06
CA LYS A 263 28.02 -9.21 -12.05
C LYS A 263 27.40 -9.54 -13.41
N ASP A 264 27.96 -9.00 -14.48
CA ASP A 264 27.47 -9.26 -15.85
C ASP A 264 27.62 -10.74 -16.24
N ALA A 265 28.73 -11.37 -15.84
CA ALA A 265 28.99 -12.77 -16.13
C ALA A 265 28.10 -13.70 -15.30
N ALA A 266 27.81 -13.37 -14.04
CA ALA A 266 26.93 -14.12 -13.17
C ALA A 266 25.48 -14.10 -13.69
N GLU A 267 24.96 -12.92 -14.04
CA GLU A 267 23.63 -12.77 -14.65
C GLU A 267 23.52 -13.61 -15.94
N LYS A 268 24.51 -13.52 -16.82
CA LYS A 268 24.57 -14.30 -18.05
C LYS A 268 24.59 -15.81 -17.77
N ALA A 269 25.44 -16.27 -16.86
CA ALA A 269 25.53 -17.67 -16.47
C ALA A 269 24.21 -18.19 -15.88
N LYS A 270 23.55 -17.40 -15.00
CA LYS A 270 22.24 -17.72 -14.46
C LYS A 270 21.19 -17.92 -15.57
N ILE A 271 21.13 -17.01 -16.52
CA ILE A 271 20.21 -17.10 -17.67
C ILE A 271 20.50 -18.35 -18.50
N GLU A 272 21.75 -18.62 -18.86
CA GLU A 272 22.15 -19.80 -19.62
C GLU A 272 21.80 -21.11 -18.92
N LEU A 273 21.98 -21.17 -17.59
CA LEU A 273 21.67 -22.35 -16.78
C LEU A 273 20.16 -22.61 -16.61
N SER A 274 19.29 -21.68 -17.00
CA SER A 274 17.84 -21.94 -17.08
C SER A 274 17.50 -22.90 -18.24
N SER A 275 18.31 -22.94 -19.31
CA SER A 275 18.13 -23.83 -20.46
C SER A 275 19.20 -24.91 -20.57
N SER A 276 20.42 -24.67 -20.06
CA SER A 276 21.58 -25.58 -20.15
C SER A 276 21.88 -26.24 -18.80
N GLN A 277 22.53 -27.42 -18.83
CA GLN A 277 22.94 -28.11 -17.59
C GLN A 277 24.25 -27.57 -17.01
N GLN A 278 25.05 -26.90 -17.85
CA GLN A 278 26.32 -26.29 -17.45
C GLN A 278 26.64 -25.11 -18.35
N THR A 279 27.43 -24.18 -17.83
CA THR A 279 28.02 -23.06 -18.56
C THR A 279 29.44 -22.80 -18.10
N GLU A 280 30.20 -22.03 -18.86
CA GLU A 280 31.56 -21.64 -18.54
C GLU A 280 31.65 -20.13 -18.35
N VAL A 281 32.08 -19.70 -17.16
CA VAL A 281 32.35 -18.29 -16.87
C VAL A 281 33.81 -18.01 -17.16
N ASN A 282 34.08 -17.36 -18.27
CA ASN A 282 35.42 -17.05 -18.73
C ASN A 282 35.63 -15.51 -18.77
N LEU A 283 36.46 -15.02 -17.87
CA LEU A 283 36.81 -13.59 -17.72
C LEU A 283 38.34 -13.43 -17.82
N PRO A 284 38.88 -13.28 -19.03
CA PRO A 284 40.31 -13.05 -19.21
C PRO A 284 40.68 -11.69 -18.65
N TYR A 285 41.89 -11.59 -18.07
CA TYR A 285 42.44 -10.37 -17.49
C TYR A 285 41.48 -9.75 -16.45
N ILE A 286 40.96 -10.59 -15.53
CA ILE A 286 40.01 -10.13 -14.52
C ILE A 286 40.68 -9.19 -13.51
N THR A 287 41.93 -9.46 -13.17
CA THR A 287 42.80 -8.63 -12.32
C THR A 287 44.28 -8.92 -12.62
N ALA A 288 45.20 -8.23 -11.93
CA ALA A 288 46.63 -8.46 -12.02
C ALA A 288 47.28 -8.29 -10.65
N ASP A 289 48.33 -9.07 -10.39
CA ASP A 289 49.20 -8.94 -9.23
C ASP A 289 50.66 -8.84 -9.63
N ALA A 290 51.58 -8.93 -8.67
CA ALA A 290 53.03 -8.89 -8.91
C ALA A 290 53.52 -10.02 -9.81
N SER A 291 52.80 -11.14 -9.96
CA SER A 291 53.11 -12.26 -10.82
C SER A 291 52.54 -12.11 -12.24
N GLY A 292 51.79 -11.04 -12.51
CA GLY A 292 51.20 -10.75 -13.82
C GLY A 292 49.69 -10.84 -13.87
N PRO A 293 49.10 -10.83 -15.07
CA PRO A 293 47.65 -10.86 -15.27
C PRO A 293 47.07 -12.21 -14.82
N LYS A 294 45.87 -12.14 -14.23
CA LYS A 294 45.08 -13.29 -13.78
C LYS A 294 43.82 -13.44 -14.61
N HIS A 295 43.44 -14.67 -14.85
CA HIS A 295 42.24 -15.04 -15.63
C HIS A 295 41.31 -15.86 -14.78
N LEU A 296 40.00 -15.62 -14.87
CA LEU A 296 39.01 -16.49 -14.27
C LEU A 296 38.37 -17.35 -15.34
N ASN A 297 38.43 -18.68 -15.13
CA ASN A 297 37.75 -19.64 -15.97
C ASN A 297 37.16 -20.75 -15.09
N ILE A 298 35.84 -20.69 -14.87
CA ILE A 298 35.14 -21.60 -13.96
C ILE A 298 33.92 -22.19 -14.67
N LYS A 299 33.80 -23.52 -14.61
CA LYS A 299 32.60 -24.23 -15.04
C LYS A 299 31.57 -24.21 -13.93
N LEU A 300 30.37 -23.74 -14.25
CA LEU A 300 29.21 -23.69 -13.35
C LEU A 300 28.13 -24.64 -13.86
N THR A 301 27.67 -25.56 -13.02
CA THR A 301 26.55 -26.44 -13.34
C THR A 301 25.26 -25.93 -12.78
N ARG A 302 24.11 -26.28 -13.40
CA ARG A 302 22.78 -26.00 -12.88
C ARG A 302 22.60 -26.51 -11.44
N ALA A 303 23.03 -27.76 -11.17
CA ALA A 303 22.94 -28.34 -9.84
C ALA A 303 23.74 -27.54 -8.79
N LYS A 304 24.92 -27.00 -9.16
CA LYS A 304 25.66 -26.10 -8.28
C LYS A 304 24.93 -24.81 -8.03
N LEU A 305 24.40 -24.15 -9.07
CA LEU A 305 23.58 -22.95 -8.92
C LEU A 305 22.38 -23.20 -8.01
N GLU A 306 21.63 -24.28 -8.23
CA GLU A 306 20.47 -24.65 -7.42
C GLU A 306 20.84 -24.80 -5.94
N SER A 307 21.99 -25.43 -5.65
CA SER A 307 22.49 -25.56 -4.27
C SER A 307 22.89 -24.23 -3.62
N LEU A 308 23.36 -23.25 -4.40
CA LEU A 308 23.76 -21.93 -3.91
C LEU A 308 22.56 -21.04 -3.55
N VAL A 309 21.39 -21.31 -4.14
CA VAL A 309 20.19 -20.45 -4.04
C VAL A 309 18.98 -21.13 -3.41
N GLU A 310 19.15 -22.34 -2.89
CA GLU A 310 18.06 -23.14 -2.30
C GLU A 310 17.32 -22.38 -1.18
N ASP A 311 18.06 -21.69 -0.31
CA ASP A 311 17.51 -20.87 0.76
C ASP A 311 16.72 -19.65 0.23
N LEU A 312 17.16 -19.05 -0.89
CA LEU A 312 16.44 -17.94 -1.51
C LEU A 312 15.08 -18.40 -2.09
N ILE A 313 15.06 -19.58 -2.72
CA ILE A 313 13.81 -20.16 -3.22
C ILE A 313 12.89 -20.52 -2.06
N ALA A 314 13.41 -21.11 -0.98
CA ALA A 314 12.64 -21.46 0.21
C ALA A 314 11.97 -20.22 0.87
N ARG A 315 12.61 -19.05 0.82
CA ARG A 315 12.06 -17.80 1.33
C ARG A 315 10.77 -17.37 0.64
N THR A 316 10.51 -17.79 -0.59
CA THR A 316 9.26 -17.45 -1.30
C THR A 316 8.04 -18.21 -0.77
N VAL A 317 8.25 -19.31 -0.05
CA VAL A 317 7.16 -20.19 0.40
C VAL A 317 6.33 -19.58 1.52
N GLU A 318 6.97 -18.90 2.46
CA GLU A 318 6.25 -18.32 3.61
C GLU A 318 5.29 -17.18 3.19
N PRO A 319 5.68 -16.22 2.33
CA PRO A 319 4.73 -15.26 1.77
C PRO A 319 3.55 -15.92 1.05
N CYS A 320 3.77 -17.03 0.33
CA CYS A 320 2.68 -17.76 -0.33
C CYS A 320 1.67 -18.32 0.68
N LYS A 321 2.14 -18.86 1.81
CA LYS A 321 1.25 -19.35 2.88
C LYS A 321 0.44 -18.21 3.51
N ILE A 322 1.09 -17.08 3.77
CA ILE A 322 0.44 -15.91 4.34
C ILE A 322 -0.64 -15.37 3.39
N ALA A 323 -0.32 -15.20 2.11
CA ALA A 323 -1.28 -14.72 1.12
C ALA A 323 -2.50 -15.65 1.01
N LEU A 324 -2.32 -16.98 1.00
CA LEU A 324 -3.43 -17.94 1.01
C LEU A 324 -4.26 -17.83 2.29
N LYS A 325 -3.61 -17.71 3.45
CA LYS A 325 -4.31 -17.54 4.74
C LYS A 325 -5.15 -16.26 4.74
N ASP A 326 -4.58 -15.15 4.26
CA ASP A 326 -5.26 -13.85 4.24
C ASP A 326 -6.44 -13.83 3.24
N ALA A 327 -6.32 -14.57 2.13
CA ALA A 327 -7.42 -14.83 1.20
C ALA A 327 -8.46 -15.84 1.73
N GLY A 328 -8.21 -16.49 2.87
CA GLY A 328 -9.08 -17.55 3.40
C GLY A 328 -9.10 -18.83 2.57
N LEU A 329 -8.04 -19.10 1.79
CA LEU A 329 -7.97 -20.18 0.81
C LEU A 329 -6.84 -21.18 1.14
N LYS A 330 -7.00 -22.39 0.61
CA LYS A 330 -5.95 -23.42 0.57
C LYS A 330 -5.31 -23.46 -0.81
N ALA A 331 -4.07 -23.94 -0.89
CA ALA A 331 -3.39 -24.09 -2.18
C ALA A 331 -4.17 -24.94 -3.19
N SER A 332 -4.92 -25.94 -2.72
CA SER A 332 -5.77 -26.80 -3.56
C SER A 332 -6.98 -26.10 -4.18
N GLU A 333 -7.38 -24.93 -3.65
CA GLU A 333 -8.51 -24.14 -4.14
C GLU A 333 -8.09 -23.11 -5.20
N ILE A 334 -6.80 -23.02 -5.49
CA ILE A 334 -6.28 -22.17 -6.56
C ILE A 334 -6.44 -22.90 -7.90
N ASP A 335 -7.12 -22.30 -8.86
CA ASP A 335 -7.41 -22.89 -10.16
C ASP A 335 -6.23 -22.82 -11.14
N ASP A 336 -5.53 -21.71 -11.17
CA ASP A 336 -4.34 -21.48 -11.99
C ASP A 336 -3.26 -20.76 -11.21
N VAL A 337 -1.99 -21.07 -11.50
CA VAL A 337 -0.81 -20.36 -11.00
C VAL A 337 -0.08 -19.74 -12.19
N ILE A 338 0.11 -18.43 -12.16
CA ILE A 338 0.75 -17.67 -13.23
C ILE A 338 2.16 -17.27 -12.78
N LEU A 339 3.15 -17.48 -13.64
CA LEU A 339 4.53 -17.08 -13.41
C LEU A 339 4.82 -15.74 -14.10
N VAL A 340 5.34 -14.79 -13.32
CA VAL A 340 5.75 -13.46 -13.75
C VAL A 340 7.15 -13.17 -13.23
N GLY A 341 7.87 -12.29 -13.92
CA GLY A 341 9.26 -11.94 -13.60
C GLY A 341 10.29 -12.90 -14.17
N GLY A 342 11.42 -12.37 -14.62
CA GLY A 342 12.46 -13.15 -15.33
C GLY A 342 13.08 -14.27 -14.50
N GLN A 343 13.13 -14.15 -13.18
CA GLN A 343 13.70 -15.17 -12.30
C GLN A 343 12.84 -16.44 -12.22
N THR A 344 11.54 -16.36 -12.56
CA THR A 344 10.65 -17.55 -12.64
C THR A 344 10.99 -18.49 -13.80
N ARG A 345 11.87 -18.09 -14.71
CA ARG A 345 12.39 -18.98 -15.77
C ARG A 345 13.26 -20.09 -15.25
N MET A 346 13.80 -19.94 -14.03
CA MET A 346 14.65 -20.95 -13.40
C MET A 346 13.87 -22.24 -13.12
N PRO A 347 14.31 -23.42 -13.61
CA PRO A 347 13.58 -24.67 -13.43
C PRO A 347 13.28 -25.02 -11.98
N LYS A 348 14.22 -24.75 -11.07
CA LYS A 348 14.05 -25.04 -9.63
C LYS A 348 12.97 -24.15 -8.98
N VAL A 349 12.80 -22.92 -9.43
CA VAL A 349 11.68 -22.04 -9.01
C VAL A 349 10.35 -22.62 -9.47
N GLN A 350 10.27 -23.04 -10.74
CA GLN A 350 9.04 -23.65 -11.30
C GLN A 350 8.66 -24.94 -10.55
N GLU A 351 9.66 -25.78 -10.21
CA GLU A 351 9.46 -26.98 -9.41
C GLU A 351 8.91 -26.64 -8.02
N ALA A 352 9.51 -25.67 -7.32
CA ALA A 352 9.07 -25.25 -5.99
C ALA A 352 7.62 -24.70 -6.00
N VAL A 353 7.25 -23.94 -7.01
CA VAL A 353 5.87 -23.43 -7.20
C VAL A 353 4.91 -24.59 -7.46
N LYS A 354 5.28 -25.54 -8.34
CA LYS A 354 4.48 -26.72 -8.61
C LYS A 354 4.25 -27.56 -7.36
N ASP A 355 5.31 -27.80 -6.59
CA ASP A 355 5.24 -28.60 -5.36
C ASP A 355 4.35 -27.93 -4.31
N PHE A 356 4.44 -26.59 -4.18
CA PHE A 356 3.66 -25.84 -3.19
C PHE A 356 2.17 -25.78 -3.54
N PHE A 357 1.80 -25.49 -4.80
CA PHE A 357 0.41 -25.36 -5.22
C PHE A 357 -0.21 -26.69 -5.71
N GLY A 358 0.60 -27.75 -5.86
CA GLY A 358 0.14 -29.06 -6.33
C GLY A 358 -0.31 -29.09 -7.79
N ARG A 359 0.10 -28.11 -8.60
CA ARG A 359 -0.26 -28.00 -10.03
C ARG A 359 0.85 -27.33 -10.85
N GLU A 360 0.84 -27.63 -12.14
CA GLU A 360 1.79 -27.05 -13.10
C GLU A 360 1.49 -25.55 -13.26
N PRO A 361 2.46 -24.66 -13.03
CA PRO A 361 2.26 -23.24 -13.24
C PRO A 361 2.16 -22.91 -14.74
N ARG A 362 1.39 -21.89 -15.08
CA ARG A 362 1.28 -21.36 -16.44
C ARG A 362 2.49 -20.50 -16.79
N LYS A 363 3.01 -20.73 -17.98
CA LYS A 363 4.17 -20.05 -18.57
C LYS A 363 4.02 -19.82 -20.07
N ASP A 364 2.76 -19.80 -20.55
CA ASP A 364 2.39 -19.61 -21.95
C ASP A 364 2.52 -18.14 -22.42
N VAL A 365 2.67 -17.19 -21.48
CA VAL A 365 3.03 -15.80 -21.76
C VAL A 365 4.47 -15.56 -21.29
N ASN A 366 5.19 -14.71 -22.01
CA ASN A 366 6.54 -14.33 -21.60
C ASN A 366 6.51 -13.60 -20.25
N PRO A 367 7.14 -14.13 -19.20
CA PRO A 367 7.07 -13.55 -17.87
C PRO A 367 7.66 -12.14 -17.74
N ASP A 368 8.53 -11.73 -18.68
CA ASP A 368 9.10 -10.37 -18.70
C ASP A 368 8.17 -9.36 -19.40
N GLU A 369 7.12 -9.81 -20.06
CA GLU A 369 6.24 -9.00 -20.92
C GLU A 369 4.78 -8.99 -20.40
N ALA A 370 4.42 -9.96 -19.59
CA ALA A 370 3.03 -10.19 -19.17
C ALA A 370 2.41 -8.93 -18.55
N VAL A 371 3.15 -8.23 -17.70
CA VAL A 371 2.68 -7.02 -17.01
C VAL A 371 2.41 -5.87 -18.00
N ALA A 372 3.33 -5.62 -18.95
CA ALA A 372 3.15 -4.59 -19.98
C ALA A 372 2.00 -4.92 -20.93
N ILE A 373 1.85 -6.20 -21.30
CA ILE A 373 0.72 -6.69 -22.11
C ILE A 373 -0.61 -6.39 -21.42
N GLY A 374 -0.73 -6.72 -20.13
CA GLY A 374 -1.94 -6.45 -19.36
C GLY A 374 -2.22 -4.95 -19.20
N ALA A 375 -1.19 -4.13 -19.00
CA ALA A 375 -1.31 -2.68 -18.98
C ALA A 375 -1.83 -2.14 -20.33
N ALA A 376 -1.36 -2.69 -21.45
CA ALA A 376 -1.85 -2.31 -22.79
C ALA A 376 -3.32 -2.72 -22.99
N ILE A 377 -3.72 -3.92 -22.54
CA ILE A 377 -5.13 -4.35 -22.56
C ILE A 377 -5.99 -3.35 -21.79
N GLN A 378 -5.56 -2.95 -20.58
CA GLN A 378 -6.26 -1.92 -19.80
C GLN A 378 -6.30 -0.57 -20.52
N GLY A 379 -5.25 -0.18 -21.23
CA GLY A 379 -5.25 0.98 -22.12
C GLY A 379 -6.31 0.86 -23.20
N GLY A 380 -6.44 -0.31 -23.81
CA GLY A 380 -7.48 -0.61 -24.80
C GLY A 380 -8.91 -0.53 -24.24
N VAL A 381 -9.11 -0.96 -22.98
CA VAL A 381 -10.39 -0.81 -22.27
C VAL A 381 -10.73 0.67 -22.09
N LEU A 382 -9.79 1.47 -21.61
CA LEU A 382 -9.97 2.92 -21.41
C LEU A 382 -10.17 3.67 -22.73
N GLY A 383 -9.52 3.22 -23.82
CA GLY A 383 -9.68 3.76 -25.17
C GLY A 383 -10.93 3.25 -25.92
N GLY A 384 -11.69 2.31 -25.31
CA GLY A 384 -12.88 1.71 -25.92
C GLY A 384 -12.60 0.70 -27.03
N GLU A 385 -11.35 0.26 -27.21
CA GLU A 385 -10.95 -0.79 -28.17
C GLU A 385 -11.27 -2.20 -27.64
N VAL A 386 -11.25 -2.37 -26.32
CA VAL A 386 -11.58 -3.60 -25.60
C VAL A 386 -12.83 -3.33 -24.77
N LYS A 387 -13.81 -4.21 -24.89
CA LYS A 387 -15.04 -4.21 -24.10
C LYS A 387 -15.05 -5.50 -23.28
N ASP A 388 -15.74 -5.56 -22.18
CA ASP A 388 -15.95 -6.76 -21.41
C ASP A 388 -14.89 -7.08 -20.32
N VAL A 389 -14.09 -6.08 -19.88
CA VAL A 389 -13.17 -6.22 -18.74
C VAL A 389 -13.40 -5.11 -17.73
N LEU A 390 -13.76 -5.47 -16.51
CA LEU A 390 -13.85 -4.56 -15.36
C LEU A 390 -12.76 -4.94 -14.35
N LEU A 391 -11.82 -4.02 -14.10
CA LEU A 391 -10.78 -4.21 -13.09
C LEU A 391 -11.22 -3.60 -11.76
N LEU A 392 -11.28 -4.43 -10.75
CA LEU A 392 -11.44 -4.03 -9.35
C LEU A 392 -10.15 -4.38 -8.60
N ASP A 393 -9.71 -3.49 -7.77
CA ASP A 393 -8.57 -3.66 -6.88
C ASP A 393 -9.02 -3.53 -5.43
N VAL A 394 -8.20 -3.87 -4.45
CA VAL A 394 -8.58 -3.83 -3.04
C VAL A 394 -7.59 -3.04 -2.19
N THR A 395 -8.08 -2.51 -1.09
CA THR A 395 -7.24 -1.85 -0.08
C THR A 395 -6.41 -2.88 0.68
N PRO A 396 -5.08 -2.69 0.85
CA PRO A 396 -4.21 -3.66 1.54
C PRO A 396 -4.43 -3.67 3.06
N LEU A 397 -4.86 -2.55 3.64
CA LEU A 397 -5.12 -2.35 5.06
C LEU A 397 -6.37 -1.52 5.29
N SER A 398 -6.96 -1.66 6.48
CA SER A 398 -8.07 -0.80 6.92
C SER A 398 -7.62 0.65 7.06
N LEU A 399 -8.54 1.56 6.72
CA LEU A 399 -8.36 3.01 6.79
C LEU A 399 -9.42 3.60 7.74
N GLY A 400 -9.01 4.53 8.58
CA GLY A 400 -9.90 5.14 9.57
C GLY A 400 -9.35 6.41 10.17
N ILE A 401 -10.00 6.88 11.21
CA ILE A 401 -9.58 8.04 11.99
C ILE A 401 -9.44 7.70 13.48
N GLU A 402 -8.62 8.47 14.16
CA GLU A 402 -8.58 8.48 15.62
C GLU A 402 -9.84 9.11 16.18
N THR A 403 -10.46 8.44 17.15
CA THR A 403 -11.64 8.89 17.86
C THR A 403 -11.37 8.95 19.37
N MET A 404 -12.35 9.44 20.13
CA MET A 404 -12.22 9.68 21.57
C MET A 404 -11.66 8.48 22.31
N GLY A 405 -10.62 8.72 23.13
CA GLY A 405 -9.89 7.67 23.87
C GLY A 405 -8.75 7.03 23.09
N GLY A 406 -8.35 7.60 21.94
CA GLY A 406 -7.24 7.07 21.11
C GLY A 406 -7.57 5.77 20.38
N VAL A 407 -8.86 5.56 20.08
CA VAL A 407 -9.34 4.39 19.32
C VAL A 407 -9.32 4.67 17.82
N MET A 408 -8.96 3.69 17.01
CA MET A 408 -9.12 3.76 15.56
C MET A 408 -10.53 3.33 15.14
N THR A 409 -11.31 4.26 14.64
CA THR A 409 -12.59 3.96 13.99
C THR A 409 -12.35 3.73 12.50
N LYS A 410 -12.55 2.50 12.06
CA LYS A 410 -12.34 2.08 10.66
C LYS A 410 -13.53 2.52 9.79
N LEU A 411 -13.27 3.31 8.75
CA LEU A 411 -14.26 3.70 7.74
C LEU A 411 -14.22 2.77 6.53
N ILE A 412 -13.03 2.33 6.13
CA ILE A 412 -12.84 1.38 5.02
C ILE A 412 -12.05 0.19 5.57
N GLN A 413 -12.61 -1.01 5.45
CA GLN A 413 -11.97 -2.25 5.88
C GLN A 413 -10.88 -2.68 4.90
N LYS A 414 -9.88 -3.45 5.37
CA LYS A 414 -8.94 -4.12 4.48
C LYS A 414 -9.69 -5.00 3.48
N ASN A 415 -9.11 -5.20 2.32
CA ASN A 415 -9.69 -5.96 1.20
C ASN A 415 -11.02 -5.38 0.68
N THR A 416 -11.30 -4.08 0.90
CA THR A 416 -12.42 -3.41 0.25
C THR A 416 -12.03 -3.08 -1.18
N THR A 417 -12.89 -3.46 -2.12
CA THR A 417 -12.73 -3.17 -3.56
C THR A 417 -12.66 -1.67 -3.81
N ILE A 418 -11.75 -1.23 -4.68
CA ILE A 418 -11.59 0.16 -5.10
C ILE A 418 -11.90 0.32 -6.61
N PRO A 419 -12.42 1.49 -7.06
CA PRO A 419 -12.66 2.70 -6.27
C PRO A 419 -13.78 2.54 -5.25
N THR A 420 -13.66 3.19 -4.09
CA THR A 420 -14.67 3.12 -3.02
C THR A 420 -14.78 4.45 -2.28
N LYS A 421 -15.96 4.67 -1.71
CA LYS A 421 -16.23 5.86 -0.89
C LYS A 421 -17.00 5.47 0.36
N ALA A 422 -16.51 5.87 1.52
CA ALA A 422 -17.18 5.69 2.79
C ALA A 422 -17.28 7.01 3.54
N SER A 423 -18.41 7.27 4.17
CA SER A 423 -18.64 8.45 4.97
C SER A 423 -19.25 8.07 6.31
N GLN A 424 -18.82 8.73 7.38
CA GLN A 424 -19.40 8.57 8.70
C GLN A 424 -19.48 9.91 9.40
N VAL A 425 -20.53 10.09 10.22
CA VAL A 425 -20.75 11.31 10.98
C VAL A 425 -20.18 11.14 12.38
N PHE A 426 -19.36 12.11 12.78
CA PHE A 426 -18.74 12.24 14.09
C PHE A 426 -19.21 13.52 14.76
N SER A 427 -18.89 13.70 16.03
CA SER A 427 -19.23 14.89 16.79
C SER A 427 -18.06 15.39 17.63
N THR A 428 -18.24 16.55 18.29
CA THR A 428 -17.27 17.13 19.21
C THR A 428 -17.24 16.40 20.54
N ALA A 429 -16.05 16.28 21.15
CA ALA A 429 -15.83 15.65 22.45
C ALA A 429 -16.10 16.63 23.62
N ASP A 430 -15.92 17.95 23.41
CA ASP A 430 -16.05 18.99 24.42
C ASP A 430 -17.14 20.01 24.09
N ASP A 431 -17.69 20.63 25.15
CA ASP A 431 -18.65 21.73 25.01
C ASP A 431 -17.97 22.98 24.41
N ASN A 432 -18.64 23.61 23.46
CA ASN A 432 -18.17 24.82 22.77
C ASN A 432 -16.87 24.66 21.97
N GLN A 433 -16.56 23.44 21.58
CA GLN A 433 -15.41 23.14 20.72
C GLN A 433 -15.62 23.75 19.31
N THR A 434 -14.67 24.57 18.87
CA THR A 434 -14.76 25.33 17.61
C THR A 434 -13.91 24.77 16.46
N ALA A 435 -13.10 23.74 16.76
CA ALA A 435 -12.28 23.07 15.76
C ALA A 435 -12.15 21.59 16.09
N VAL A 436 -11.97 20.76 15.05
CA VAL A 436 -11.70 19.33 15.17
C VAL A 436 -10.48 18.96 14.35
N THR A 437 -9.59 18.13 14.91
CA THR A 437 -8.46 17.57 14.18
C THR A 437 -8.82 16.17 13.69
N VAL A 438 -8.79 15.97 12.39
CA VAL A 438 -8.96 14.65 11.78
C VAL A 438 -7.59 14.00 11.62
N HIS A 439 -7.32 12.95 12.39
CA HIS A 439 -6.09 12.15 12.31
C HIS A 439 -6.37 10.88 11.52
N VAL A 440 -5.85 10.82 10.30
CA VAL A 440 -6.05 9.71 9.36
C VAL A 440 -5.04 8.60 9.64
N LEU A 441 -5.55 7.39 9.78
CA LEU A 441 -4.79 6.19 10.18
C LEU A 441 -4.96 5.05 9.17
N GLN A 442 -3.93 4.22 9.07
CA GLN A 442 -3.94 2.96 8.31
C GLN A 442 -3.39 1.83 9.16
N GLY A 443 -4.09 0.69 9.21
CA GLY A 443 -3.67 -0.50 9.94
C GLY A 443 -4.82 -1.29 10.53
N GLU A 444 -4.49 -2.33 11.31
CA GLU A 444 -5.47 -3.28 11.86
C GLU A 444 -5.64 -3.18 13.38
N ARG A 445 -4.78 -2.42 14.09
CA ARG A 445 -4.87 -2.27 15.54
C ARG A 445 -6.10 -1.43 15.93
N GLU A 446 -6.75 -1.79 17.03
CA GLU A 446 -7.90 -1.05 17.54
C GLU A 446 -7.50 0.30 18.13
N MET A 447 -6.29 0.38 18.73
CA MET A 447 -5.78 1.63 19.26
C MET A 447 -5.02 2.43 18.19
N ALA A 448 -5.28 3.74 18.13
CA ALA A 448 -4.68 4.65 17.14
C ALA A 448 -3.14 4.61 17.16
N SER A 449 -2.55 4.52 18.35
CA SER A 449 -1.09 4.49 18.54
C SER A 449 -0.40 3.27 17.92
N GLY A 450 -1.13 2.18 17.67
CA GLY A 450 -0.64 0.98 17.02
C GLY A 450 -0.71 1.01 15.50
N ASN A 451 -1.29 2.05 14.91
CA ASN A 451 -1.52 2.18 13.48
C ASN A 451 -0.63 3.26 12.85
N LYS A 452 -0.50 3.23 11.54
CA LYS A 452 0.27 4.20 10.78
C LYS A 452 -0.51 5.50 10.61
N SER A 453 0.09 6.63 11.01
CA SER A 453 -0.45 7.96 10.70
C SER A 453 -0.21 8.29 9.22
N LEU A 454 -1.27 8.53 8.48
CA LEU A 454 -1.22 9.00 7.09
C LEU A 454 -1.22 10.53 7.00
N GLY A 455 -1.78 11.22 7.99
CA GLY A 455 -1.81 12.67 8.03
C GLY A 455 -2.80 13.20 9.06
N ARG A 456 -2.70 14.51 9.33
CA ARG A 456 -3.63 15.24 10.19
C ARG A 456 -4.05 16.53 9.50
N PHE A 457 -5.30 16.92 9.69
CA PHE A 457 -5.81 18.23 9.25
C PHE A 457 -6.94 18.70 10.15
N ASP A 458 -7.11 20.02 10.24
CA ASP A 458 -8.09 20.63 11.11
C ASP A 458 -9.29 21.14 10.31
N LEU A 459 -10.50 20.95 10.87
CA LEU A 459 -11.70 21.65 10.46
C LEU A 459 -12.01 22.69 11.55
N SER A 460 -11.83 23.97 11.22
CA SER A 460 -12.04 25.10 12.13
C SER A 460 -13.38 25.80 11.88
N ASP A 461 -13.70 26.77 12.75
CA ASP A 461 -14.89 27.60 12.69
C ASP A 461 -16.21 26.83 12.80
N ILE A 462 -16.21 25.77 13.59
CA ILE A 462 -17.41 25.06 14.00
C ILE A 462 -18.15 25.97 14.99
N PRO A 463 -19.46 26.21 14.84
CA PRO A 463 -20.22 27.01 15.78
C PRO A 463 -20.18 26.38 17.18
N PRO A 464 -19.92 27.18 18.25
CA PRO A 464 -19.97 26.69 19.61
C PRO A 464 -21.32 26.03 19.93
N ALA A 465 -21.28 24.80 20.38
CA ALA A 465 -22.43 23.99 20.75
C ALA A 465 -22.07 23.00 21.86
N PRO A 466 -23.06 22.45 22.58
CA PRO A 466 -22.78 21.32 23.48
C PRO A 466 -22.13 20.15 22.74
N ARG A 467 -21.24 19.43 23.42
CA ARG A 467 -20.60 18.22 22.86
C ARG A 467 -21.64 17.24 22.34
N GLY A 468 -21.33 16.52 21.29
CA GLY A 468 -22.24 15.57 20.65
C GLY A 468 -23.32 16.22 19.73
N MET A 469 -23.43 17.55 19.71
CA MET A 469 -24.41 18.26 18.85
C MET A 469 -23.88 18.58 17.46
N PRO A 470 -22.64 19.07 17.26
CA PRO A 470 -22.09 19.28 15.94
C PRO A 470 -22.02 17.96 15.15
N GLN A 471 -22.35 18.01 13.86
CA GLN A 471 -22.30 16.85 12.97
C GLN A 471 -21.18 17.06 11.94
N ILE A 472 -20.09 16.36 12.13
CA ILE A 472 -18.91 16.41 11.26
C ILE A 472 -18.89 15.15 10.40
N GLU A 473 -19.22 15.30 9.14
CA GLU A 473 -19.15 14.19 8.18
C GLU A 473 -17.73 14.03 7.67
N VAL A 474 -17.10 12.91 8.00
CA VAL A 474 -15.77 12.53 7.49
C VAL A 474 -15.96 11.55 6.34
N THR A 475 -15.38 11.88 5.20
CA THR A 475 -15.48 11.08 3.97
C THR A 475 -14.11 10.63 3.54
N PHE A 476 -13.98 9.32 3.30
CA PHE A 476 -12.85 8.68 2.65
C PHE A 476 -13.25 8.30 1.23
N ASP A 477 -12.49 8.73 0.25
CA ASP A 477 -12.74 8.52 -1.17
C ASP A 477 -11.45 8.00 -1.82
N ILE A 478 -11.44 6.73 -2.18
CA ILE A 478 -10.29 6.09 -2.84
C ILE A 478 -10.63 5.99 -4.32
N ASP A 479 -9.79 6.61 -5.14
CA ASP A 479 -9.96 6.58 -6.60
C ASP A 479 -9.53 5.22 -7.21
N ALA A 480 -9.76 5.06 -8.52
CA ALA A 480 -9.39 3.85 -9.25
C ALA A 480 -7.85 3.61 -9.32
N ASN A 481 -7.03 4.56 -8.91
CA ASN A 481 -5.58 4.44 -8.82
C ASN A 481 -5.12 4.07 -7.40
N GLY A 482 -6.05 3.91 -6.45
CA GLY A 482 -5.77 3.66 -5.05
C GLY A 482 -5.36 4.91 -4.26
N ILE A 483 -5.59 6.12 -4.78
CA ILE A 483 -5.24 7.38 -4.11
C ILE A 483 -6.37 7.78 -3.18
N LEU A 484 -6.02 7.97 -1.90
CA LEU A 484 -6.97 8.32 -0.84
C LEU A 484 -7.15 9.84 -0.72
N HIS A 485 -8.38 10.28 -0.79
CA HIS A 485 -8.84 11.64 -0.49
C HIS A 485 -9.68 11.60 0.79
N VAL A 486 -9.34 12.43 1.77
CA VAL A 486 -10.11 12.55 3.01
C VAL A 486 -10.64 13.95 3.14
N SER A 487 -11.93 14.08 3.41
CA SER A 487 -12.55 15.36 3.72
C SER A 487 -13.35 15.30 5.02
N ALA A 488 -13.43 16.43 5.70
CA ALA A 488 -14.30 16.64 6.85
C ALA A 488 -15.19 17.86 6.60
N LYS A 489 -16.49 17.71 6.83
CA LYS A 489 -17.49 18.73 6.58
C LYS A 489 -18.40 18.91 7.77
N ASP A 490 -18.52 20.13 8.27
CA ASP A 490 -19.57 20.49 9.20
C ASP A 490 -20.92 20.59 8.49
N LYS A 491 -21.86 19.71 8.83
CA LYS A 491 -23.19 19.66 8.18
C LYS A 491 -24.04 20.90 8.44
N ALA A 492 -23.80 21.60 9.55
CA ALA A 492 -24.57 22.79 9.92
C ALA A 492 -24.16 24.04 9.11
N THR A 493 -22.86 24.26 8.95
CA THR A 493 -22.31 25.43 8.25
C THR A 493 -21.99 25.17 6.79
N GLY A 494 -21.85 23.90 6.41
CA GLY A 494 -21.36 23.47 5.10
C GLY A 494 -19.86 23.68 4.91
N LYS A 495 -19.13 24.17 5.93
CA LYS A 495 -17.67 24.29 5.87
C LYS A 495 -17.03 22.92 5.70
N GLU A 496 -16.05 22.86 4.82
CA GLU A 496 -15.32 21.63 4.48
C GLU A 496 -13.83 21.92 4.44
N ASN A 497 -13.04 21.02 5.00
CA ASN A 497 -11.62 20.94 4.75
C ASN A 497 -11.28 19.54 4.23
N LYS A 498 -10.27 19.44 3.38
CA LYS A 498 -9.87 18.19 2.76
C LYS A 498 -8.35 18.08 2.65
N ILE A 499 -7.89 16.87 2.78
CA ILE A 499 -6.51 16.50 2.49
C ILE A 499 -6.51 15.44 1.40
N VAL A 500 -5.64 15.62 0.42
CA VAL A 500 -5.20 14.50 -0.40
C VAL A 500 -4.03 13.91 0.36
N ILE A 501 -4.13 12.66 0.73
CA ILE A 501 -3.00 11.97 1.37
C ILE A 501 -1.87 11.90 0.35
N LYS A 502 -1.14 12.98 0.26
CA LYS A 502 0.17 13.01 -0.39
C LYS A 502 1.10 12.39 0.63
N SER A 503 1.24 11.10 0.56
CA SER A 503 1.87 10.34 1.59
C SER A 503 3.31 10.79 1.82
N SER A 504 3.55 11.15 3.02
CA SER A 504 4.89 11.25 3.59
C SER A 504 5.31 9.95 4.29
N SER A 505 4.56 8.86 4.13
CA SER A 505 4.78 7.68 4.96
C SER A 505 4.27 6.41 4.29
N GLY A 506 5.03 5.91 3.30
CA GLY A 506 4.77 4.58 2.77
C GLY A 506 5.04 3.49 3.79
N LEU A 507 4.14 2.50 3.86
CA LEU A 507 4.41 1.24 4.53
C LEU A 507 5.10 0.29 3.56
N SER A 508 6.17 -0.39 4.00
CA SER A 508 6.72 -1.54 3.29
C SER A 508 5.86 -2.77 3.55
N ASP A 509 5.96 -3.79 2.70
CA ASP A 509 5.26 -5.06 2.92
C ASP A 509 5.61 -5.67 4.26
N THR A 510 6.89 -5.63 4.64
CA THR A 510 7.34 -6.08 5.95
C THR A 510 6.72 -5.28 7.11
N GLU A 511 6.39 -4.01 6.89
CA GLU A 511 5.66 -3.20 7.89
C GLU A 511 4.18 -3.57 7.90
N ILE A 512 3.56 -3.81 6.76
CA ILE A 512 2.18 -4.31 6.66
C ILE A 512 2.05 -5.66 7.37
N ASP A 513 2.91 -6.63 7.04
CA ASP A 513 2.94 -7.94 7.68
C ASP A 513 3.19 -7.86 9.18
N ARG A 514 4.11 -6.98 9.61
CA ARG A 514 4.35 -6.75 11.03
C ARG A 514 3.11 -6.18 11.71
N MET A 515 2.44 -5.20 11.11
CA MET A 515 1.23 -4.59 11.67
C MET A 515 0.08 -5.59 11.76
N VAL A 516 -0.09 -6.48 10.77
CA VAL A 516 -1.09 -7.55 10.83
C VAL A 516 -0.76 -8.54 11.94
N LYS A 517 0.49 -9.01 12.02
CA LYS A 517 0.95 -9.91 13.09
C LYS A 517 0.88 -9.28 14.48
N ASP A 518 1.26 -8.02 14.60
CA ASP A 518 1.15 -7.26 15.85
C ASP A 518 -0.32 -7.09 16.26
N ALA A 519 -1.22 -6.86 15.30
CA ALA A 519 -2.66 -6.80 15.56
C ALA A 519 -3.20 -8.15 16.07
N GLU A 520 -2.83 -9.27 15.40
CA GLU A 520 -3.20 -10.61 15.85
C GLU A 520 -2.64 -10.95 17.24
N ALA A 521 -1.36 -10.61 17.49
CA ALA A 521 -0.70 -10.88 18.77
C ALA A 521 -1.26 -10.08 19.93
N HIS A 522 -1.76 -8.86 19.68
CA HIS A 522 -2.28 -7.95 20.70
C HIS A 522 -3.81 -7.82 20.68
N ALA A 523 -4.51 -8.62 19.85
CA ALA A 523 -5.96 -8.49 19.65
C ALA A 523 -6.77 -8.55 20.95
N GLU A 524 -6.38 -9.42 21.90
CA GLU A 524 -7.07 -9.50 23.19
C GLU A 524 -6.73 -8.33 24.12
N GLU A 525 -5.51 -7.84 24.08
CA GLU A 525 -5.06 -6.68 24.85
C GLU A 525 -5.72 -5.40 24.33
N ASP A 526 -5.74 -5.21 23.01
CA ASP A 526 -6.40 -4.09 22.35
C ASP A 526 -7.91 -4.12 22.60
N ARG A 527 -8.55 -5.30 22.55
CA ARG A 527 -9.98 -5.45 22.87
C ARG A 527 -10.27 -5.00 24.30
N LYS A 528 -9.47 -5.40 25.28
CA LYS A 528 -9.63 -4.96 26.68
C LYS A 528 -9.43 -3.45 26.83
N ALA A 529 -8.45 -2.89 26.15
CA ALA A 529 -8.21 -1.45 26.11
C ALA A 529 -9.39 -0.70 25.50
N HIS A 530 -9.92 -1.18 24.38
CA HIS A 530 -11.11 -0.63 23.74
C HIS A 530 -12.35 -0.69 24.65
N GLU A 531 -12.63 -1.86 25.24
CA GLU A 531 -13.74 -2.03 26.19
C GLU A 531 -13.63 -1.07 27.41
N LEU A 532 -12.42 -0.83 27.90
CA LEU A 532 -12.16 0.13 28.98
C LEU A 532 -12.44 1.57 28.52
N VAL A 533 -12.01 1.95 27.32
CA VAL A 533 -12.26 3.28 26.74
C VAL A 533 -13.76 3.48 26.55
N ASP A 534 -14.47 2.49 26.03
CA ASP A 534 -15.93 2.56 25.86
C ASP A 534 -16.67 2.72 27.19
N ALA A 535 -16.23 2.00 28.24
CA ALA A 535 -16.81 2.14 29.58
C ALA A 535 -16.59 3.56 30.14
N ARG A 536 -15.38 4.12 29.97
CA ARG A 536 -15.06 5.51 30.35
C ARG A 536 -15.93 6.52 29.59
N ASN A 537 -16.02 6.39 28.27
CA ASN A 537 -16.81 7.30 27.43
C ASN A 537 -18.30 7.24 27.79
N ARG A 538 -18.86 6.04 28.01
CA ARG A 538 -20.24 5.87 28.45
C ARG A 538 -20.48 6.49 29.83
N GLY A 539 -19.56 6.26 30.79
CA GLY A 539 -19.63 6.81 32.14
C GLY A 539 -19.60 8.34 32.12
N ASP A 540 -18.70 8.92 31.33
CA ASP A 540 -18.55 10.36 31.21
C ASP A 540 -19.77 11.00 30.49
N GLY A 541 -20.27 10.35 29.43
CA GLY A 541 -21.52 10.74 28.77
C GLY A 541 -22.73 10.72 29.71
N LEU A 542 -22.84 9.71 30.59
CA LEU A 542 -23.90 9.61 31.58
C LEU A 542 -23.81 10.72 32.63
N ILE A 543 -22.61 11.01 33.17
CA ILE A 543 -22.39 12.13 34.09
C ILE A 543 -22.88 13.45 33.46
N HIS A 544 -22.46 13.71 32.23
CA HIS A 544 -22.83 14.93 31.52
C HIS A 544 -24.35 15.04 31.30
N SER A 545 -24.98 13.98 30.86
CA SER A 545 -26.42 13.92 30.61
C SER A 545 -27.23 14.15 31.89
N VAL A 546 -26.85 13.46 32.98
CA VAL A 546 -27.54 13.58 34.28
C VAL A 546 -27.38 15.00 34.86
N ARG A 547 -26.18 15.59 34.78
CA ARG A 547 -25.94 16.98 35.21
C ARG A 547 -26.76 17.98 34.43
N LYS A 548 -26.87 17.79 33.10
CA LYS A 548 -27.69 18.62 32.27
C LYS A 548 -29.16 18.54 32.68
N SER A 549 -29.69 17.34 32.85
CA SER A 549 -31.07 17.12 33.31
C SER A 549 -31.33 17.72 34.69
N MET A 550 -30.38 17.57 35.61
CA MET A 550 -30.50 18.20 36.96
C MET A 550 -30.52 19.72 36.87
N LYS A 551 -29.75 20.34 36.00
CA LYS A 551 -29.71 21.78 35.79
C LYS A 551 -31.02 22.29 35.17
N GLU A 552 -31.58 21.55 34.21
CA GLU A 552 -32.85 21.90 33.56
C GLU A 552 -34.05 21.80 34.51
N MET A 553 -34.05 20.82 35.42
CA MET A 553 -35.14 20.65 36.39
C MET A 553 -35.04 21.57 37.63
N GLY A 554 -33.85 22.05 37.95
CA GLY A 554 -33.62 23.03 39.01
C GLY A 554 -34.23 22.59 40.35
N ASP A 555 -35.04 23.49 40.97
CA ASP A 555 -35.65 23.25 42.30
C ASP A 555 -36.81 22.23 42.28
N LYS A 556 -37.17 21.68 41.16
CA LYS A 556 -38.25 20.68 41.03
C LYS A 556 -37.82 19.29 41.48
N ILE A 557 -36.52 19.05 41.70
CA ILE A 557 -35.98 17.78 42.21
C ILE A 557 -36.04 17.78 43.74
N PRO A 558 -36.64 16.76 44.38
CA PRO A 558 -36.61 16.63 45.81
C PRO A 558 -35.14 16.59 46.35
N ALA A 559 -34.88 17.32 47.43
CA ALA A 559 -33.51 17.43 47.99
C ALA A 559 -32.85 16.05 48.26
N SER A 560 -33.64 15.07 48.74
CA SER A 560 -33.15 13.71 49.01
C SER A 560 -32.73 12.95 47.75
N ASP A 561 -33.37 13.21 46.61
CA ASP A 561 -33.03 12.53 45.34
C ASP A 561 -31.88 13.28 44.65
N ARG A 562 -31.81 14.61 44.76
CA ARG A 562 -30.65 15.40 44.33
C ARG A 562 -29.38 14.93 45.04
N ASP A 563 -29.38 14.79 46.37
CA ASP A 563 -28.24 14.35 47.16
C ASP A 563 -27.75 12.95 46.75
N LYS A 564 -28.67 12.02 46.44
CA LYS A 564 -28.33 10.68 45.94
C LYS A 564 -27.70 10.71 44.56
N ILE A 565 -28.24 11.49 43.66
CA ILE A 565 -27.73 11.61 42.30
C ILE A 565 -26.33 12.26 42.31
N GLU A 566 -26.16 13.35 43.08
CA GLU A 566 -24.87 14.00 43.25
C GLU A 566 -23.81 13.08 43.91
N ALA A 567 -24.22 12.22 44.83
CA ALA A 567 -23.33 11.23 45.41
C ALA A 567 -22.92 10.17 44.38
N ALA A 568 -23.86 9.68 43.56
CA ALA A 568 -23.58 8.72 42.50
C ALA A 568 -22.70 9.32 41.39
N ILE A 569 -22.89 10.60 41.06
CA ILE A 569 -22.01 11.34 40.12
C ILE A 569 -20.58 11.38 40.68
N ARG A 570 -20.38 11.81 41.92
CA ARG A 570 -19.05 11.86 42.56
C ARG A 570 -18.37 10.49 42.61
N ASP A 571 -19.16 9.45 42.89
CA ASP A 571 -18.67 8.07 42.94
C ASP A 571 -18.15 7.64 41.53
N LEU A 572 -18.92 7.90 40.49
CA LEU A 572 -18.51 7.58 39.11
C LEU A 572 -17.32 8.43 38.67
N GLU A 573 -17.31 9.73 38.95
CA GLU A 573 -16.16 10.62 38.63
C GLU A 573 -14.87 10.16 39.32
N SER A 574 -14.94 9.54 40.45
CA SER A 574 -13.76 9.01 41.17
C SER A 574 -13.11 7.82 40.46
N VAL A 575 -13.86 7.07 39.66
CA VAL A 575 -13.42 5.85 39.00
C VAL A 575 -13.35 5.94 37.49
N VAL A 576 -14.05 6.88 36.84
CA VAL A 576 -14.17 6.96 35.39
C VAL A 576 -12.81 7.10 34.66
N LYS A 577 -11.79 7.62 35.33
CA LYS A 577 -10.41 7.74 34.84
C LYS A 577 -9.48 6.61 35.29
N SER A 578 -9.98 5.62 36.02
CA SER A 578 -9.21 4.46 36.46
C SER A 578 -9.12 3.40 35.36
N ASP A 579 -8.23 2.43 35.52
CA ASP A 579 -8.09 1.29 34.62
C ASP A 579 -9.01 0.11 34.98
N ASP A 580 -9.96 0.33 35.90
CA ASP A 580 -10.90 -0.68 36.41
C ASP A 580 -12.25 -0.55 35.68
N LYS A 581 -12.42 -1.29 34.59
CA LYS A 581 -13.65 -1.33 33.78
C LYS A 581 -14.87 -1.71 34.60
N ASP A 582 -14.75 -2.75 35.47
CA ASP A 582 -15.87 -3.28 36.24
C ASP A 582 -16.36 -2.25 37.26
N ALA A 583 -15.43 -1.52 37.87
CA ALA A 583 -15.76 -0.41 38.77
C ALA A 583 -16.49 0.72 38.04
N ILE A 584 -16.06 1.08 36.85
CA ILE A 584 -16.70 2.11 36.01
C ILE A 584 -18.12 1.69 35.64
N GLU A 585 -18.30 0.46 35.14
CA GLU A 585 -19.61 -0.06 34.75
C GLU A 585 -20.58 -0.16 35.95
N SER A 586 -20.10 -0.66 37.09
CA SER A 586 -20.91 -0.74 38.32
C SER A 586 -21.37 0.64 38.80
N LYS A 587 -20.48 1.65 38.79
CA LYS A 587 -20.83 3.02 39.19
C LYS A 587 -21.71 3.74 38.18
N SER A 588 -21.52 3.44 36.88
CA SER A 588 -22.40 3.93 35.80
C SER A 588 -23.81 3.39 35.97
N GLN A 589 -23.97 2.11 36.27
CA GLN A 589 -25.27 1.52 36.55
C GLN A 589 -25.93 2.15 37.79
N ALA A 590 -25.18 2.36 38.89
CA ALA A 590 -25.68 3.01 40.09
C ALA A 590 -26.16 4.46 39.81
N LEU A 591 -25.45 5.21 38.97
CA LEU A 591 -25.88 6.55 38.55
C LEU A 591 -27.14 6.49 37.66
N ALA A 592 -27.21 5.54 36.73
CA ALA A 592 -28.41 5.34 35.91
C ALA A 592 -29.64 5.01 36.78
N GLU A 593 -29.52 4.13 37.75
CA GLU A 593 -30.60 3.80 38.71
C GLU A 593 -31.01 5.01 39.57
N ALA A 594 -30.02 5.77 40.06
CA ALA A 594 -30.31 6.98 40.85
C ALA A 594 -31.02 8.05 40.03
N SER A 595 -30.69 8.15 38.73
CA SER A 595 -31.29 9.12 37.80
C SER A 595 -32.62 8.68 37.18
N HIS A 596 -33.03 7.41 37.31
CA HIS A 596 -34.28 6.89 36.74
C HIS A 596 -35.50 7.67 37.22
N LYS A 597 -35.55 8.08 38.47
CA LYS A 597 -36.62 8.91 39.03
C LYS A 597 -36.69 10.29 38.43
N LEU A 598 -35.56 10.83 37.95
CA LEU A 598 -35.54 12.09 37.20
C LEU A 598 -36.29 11.96 35.87
N ALA A 599 -36.10 10.86 35.18
CA ALA A 599 -36.80 10.56 33.94
C ALA A 599 -38.32 10.38 34.18
N GLU A 600 -38.71 9.68 35.22
CA GLU A 600 -40.13 9.54 35.61
C GLU A 600 -40.80 10.89 35.88
N HIS A 601 -40.12 11.80 36.59
CA HIS A 601 -40.61 13.16 36.80
C HIS A 601 -40.70 14.01 35.55
N MET A 602 -39.78 13.84 34.60
CA MET A 602 -39.83 14.50 33.27
C MET A 602 -41.01 14.01 32.43
N TYR A 603 -41.24 12.71 32.36
CA TYR A 603 -42.37 12.11 31.63
C TYR A 603 -43.72 12.35 32.29
N GLY A 604 -43.78 12.37 33.62
CA GLY A 604 -45.00 12.65 34.38
C GLY A 604 -45.50 14.08 34.22
N GLN A 605 -44.62 15.08 34.02
CA GLN A 605 -44.99 16.47 33.74
C GLN A 605 -45.37 16.73 32.27
N ALA A 606 -44.77 15.99 31.31
CA ALA A 606 -45.18 16.07 29.92
C ALA A 606 -46.55 15.48 29.66
N GLY A 607 -46.98 14.48 30.45
CA GLY A 607 -48.32 13.89 30.43
C GLY A 607 -49.43 14.78 31.01
N SER A 608 -49.10 15.73 31.91
CA SER A 608 -50.09 16.63 32.52
C SER A 608 -50.36 17.94 31.78
N GLN A 609 -49.54 18.30 30.80
CA GLN A 609 -49.77 19.46 29.89
C GLN A 609 -50.38 19.08 28.55
N GLY A 610 -50.54 17.77 28.23
CA GLY A 610 -51.10 17.27 26.98
C GLY A 610 -52.58 16.82 27.03
N ALA A 611 -53.29 17.02 28.18
CA ALA A 611 -54.67 16.50 28.40
C ALA A 611 -55.80 17.48 28.05
N GLU A 612 -55.52 18.61 27.42
CA GLU A 612 -56.57 19.57 26.95
C GLU A 612 -56.51 19.89 25.45
N ALA A 613 -56.23 18.94 24.60
CA ALA A 613 -56.60 19.05 23.19
C ALA A 613 -56.28 17.74 22.46
N ALA A 614 -57.23 16.82 22.40
CA ALA A 614 -57.38 15.95 21.23
C ALA A 614 -58.55 14.98 21.41
N GLY A 615 -59.68 15.34 20.88
CA GLY A 615 -60.60 14.37 20.35
C GLY A 615 -60.26 14.11 18.88
N ALA A 616 -60.37 12.85 18.49
CA ALA A 616 -60.45 12.34 17.11
C ALA A 616 -59.14 12.25 16.30
N THR A 617 -58.60 11.11 16.14
CA THR A 617 -58.78 10.17 15.00
C THR A 617 -57.88 8.93 15.16
N GLU A 618 -58.54 7.77 15.17
CA GLU A 618 -57.90 6.45 14.96
C GLU A 618 -57.41 6.33 13.51
N GLY A 619 -56.29 5.69 13.30
CA GLY A 619 -55.96 5.09 12.02
C GLY A 619 -54.47 5.16 11.63
N ALA A 620 -53.90 3.95 11.53
CA ALA A 620 -52.62 3.65 10.88
C ALA A 620 -51.34 3.61 11.75
N ALA A 621 -51.18 2.46 12.39
CA ALA A 621 -49.87 1.90 12.71
C ALA A 621 -49.41 1.09 11.50
N GLU A 622 -48.31 1.49 10.86
CA GLU A 622 -47.30 0.58 10.28
C GLU A 622 -46.23 1.38 9.53
N SER A 623 -45.00 0.93 9.72
CA SER A 623 -43.78 1.33 8.99
C SER A 623 -43.13 2.67 9.31
N ALA A 624 -42.21 2.66 10.26
CA ALA A 624 -41.00 3.48 10.20
C ALA A 624 -39.89 2.81 11.03
N ALA A 625 -39.27 1.79 10.48
CA ALA A 625 -37.89 1.44 10.84
C ALA A 625 -37.00 2.33 9.93
N ALA A 626 -36.83 3.59 10.32
CA ALA A 626 -35.85 4.47 9.72
C ALA A 626 -34.52 4.31 10.48
N GLY A 627 -33.44 4.15 9.74
CA GLY A 627 -32.10 3.87 10.20
C GLY A 627 -31.63 4.77 11.34
N LYS A 628 -31.06 4.15 12.35
CA LYS A 628 -30.25 4.84 13.32
C LYS A 628 -28.96 5.25 12.59
N ASP A 629 -28.83 6.53 12.28
CA ASP A 629 -27.52 7.09 11.97
C ASP A 629 -26.63 6.88 13.20
N ASN A 630 -25.62 6.01 13.04
CA ASN A 630 -24.64 5.81 14.08
C ASN A 630 -23.75 7.05 14.14
N VAL A 631 -23.95 7.90 15.14
CA VAL A 631 -23.04 8.99 15.46
C VAL A 631 -22.02 8.44 16.45
N VAL A 632 -20.73 8.54 16.11
CA VAL A 632 -19.62 8.10 16.98
C VAL A 632 -18.91 9.35 17.50
N ASP A 633 -18.64 9.37 18.82
CA ASP A 633 -17.88 10.47 19.43
C ASP A 633 -16.41 10.41 18.98
N ALA A 634 -15.89 11.51 18.47
CA ALA A 634 -14.52 11.64 18.01
C ALA A 634 -13.66 12.44 19.01
N GLU A 635 -12.38 12.10 19.13
CA GLU A 635 -11.44 12.85 19.94
C GLU A 635 -10.89 14.04 19.13
N PHE A 636 -11.01 15.24 19.68
CA PHE A 636 -10.56 16.45 19.03
C PHE A 636 -9.74 17.29 20.01
N GLU A 637 -8.53 17.67 19.59
CA GLU A 637 -7.71 18.62 20.35
C GLU A 637 -8.16 20.06 20.09
N GLU A 638 -8.17 20.90 21.13
CA GLU A 638 -8.42 22.33 21.01
C GLU A 638 -7.18 23.01 20.45
N VAL A 639 -7.30 23.58 19.23
CA VAL A 639 -6.23 24.39 18.65
C VAL A 639 -6.18 25.75 19.35
N LYS A 640 -5.20 25.95 20.23
CA LYS A 640 -4.93 27.27 20.81
C LYS A 640 -4.34 28.18 19.72
N GLU A 641 -5.08 29.22 19.33
CA GLU A 641 -4.55 30.29 18.48
C GLU A 641 -3.26 30.84 19.08
N ASN A 642 -2.16 30.56 18.44
CA ASN A 642 -0.87 31.15 18.77
C ASN A 642 -0.84 32.59 18.22
N LYS A 643 -1.32 33.56 19.01
CA LYS A 643 -1.13 34.99 18.72
C LYS A 643 0.37 35.27 18.80
N GLY A 644 1.10 34.92 17.77
CA GLY A 644 2.49 35.29 17.53
C GLY A 644 2.58 36.79 17.30
N LYS A 645 3.21 37.48 18.21
CA LYS A 645 3.65 38.85 18.05
C LYS A 645 4.54 38.99 16.79
N LYS A 646 4.16 39.98 15.98
CA LYS A 646 4.97 40.75 15.00
C LYS A 646 6.03 40.00 14.21
#